data_2c6d7d8c8aae66aea436442acdf15ef6
#
_entry.id   2c6d7d8c8aae66aea436442acdf15ef6
#
_cell.length_a   1.000
_cell.length_b   1.000
_cell.length_c   1.000
_cell.angle_alpha   90.00
_cell.angle_beta   90.00
_cell.angle_gamma   90.00
#
_symmetry.space_group_name_H-M   'P 1'
#
loop_
_entity.id
_entity.type
_entity.pdbx_description
1 polymer ?
#
loop_
_entity_poly.entity_id
_entity_poly.type
_entity_poly.pdbx_seq_one_letter_code
_entity_poly.pdbx_strand_id
1 'polypeptide(L)'
;MAEDSRPLLDGQSSPLERSPDRASTDQIRPSFELSTESTPLLHRREDGLTIYGTEQRISRSPSVASRTSYEDGPTKKPSRVRWPTVISLAILTASVLTILVLAFAAPAVVKEYAQQAAVFKPTAVSIDSTTSDGIRARVQGDFVMDSGRVKNKSIRNLGQLATWIAREVETGPSDVEVYLPEYGNVLVGRAAVPSLKFRIRSGYHTRVDFLTDLEAGDIRGIHAIAIDWIEGRLGRLNVKGKATLHLKSGLIALGTQVLTDNIIFEEKDFPALPEIDILKLNIHDAKSGAMAVDVLLESLIDSPVALTVPALGFDILVPNCSPGDPYIRVASAKTAEIEVHPGQPTPVGVDGLIQNLPDELTSTCPGGEGSPLDFLVSNYVQGLETTIYVRGAEAPSPNTPAWMVDLMRSVTVPLPFTGHALDNLVKNFTMSDTHFSLPDPFAEPDSPDSQPTVSALVKVLIALPEEMNFKVDVPQVRALSDVFYKEEKLGVLVIDKWQDANSTIVSDEDGSSALLVEFSIEDAPLQVTNDGLLAEVIQALLFGNEAIVLRVAATVDTKVSTGLGRFAVHGIPAEGKVPVKTSFGDLLGHFNPRVVSLQLGDTTESSMVLSTQVNFTNPTDYSATVPFADFLILYNDTAVAHITAHDILVAPGNNTNVPVDFSWGPLELSGPDGVDAGRTLLSSYISGSNTTITIKPHKNTIPSLPQLGKALSALAITVPIPPISPPGSPDNNDDEKPHFIQDATFYLWSSTAEFTLFSPLTETDVLITSIDATAFYEKNDPIGRIQNHDPFKVPPGLSQTPRLPVDLNIGGVGYDALRKALGQSLEMDAVAKVGVQIRNYVDVVLYRGKGIAAKVRI
;
A
#
# COMPACT_ATOMS: atom_id res chain seq x y z
N MET A 1 45.31 34.26 -11.11
CA MET A 1 44.98 34.73 -12.47
C MET A 1 43.47 34.54 -12.50
N ALA A 2 42.71 35.52 -12.09
CA ALA A 2 42.22 36.71 -12.82
C ALA A 2 41.21 36.22 -13.88
N GLU A 3 39.99 36.58 -13.93
CA GLU A 3 39.17 37.75 -13.63
C GLU A 3 37.78 37.40 -14.08
N ASP A 4 36.75 37.57 -13.34
CA ASP A 4 35.88 38.75 -13.30
C ASP A 4 34.90 38.80 -14.49
N SER A 5 33.59 38.84 -14.33
CA SER A 5 32.82 40.01 -13.97
C SER A 5 31.32 39.70 -13.90
N ARG A 6 30.67 40.18 -12.88
CA ARG A 6 29.27 40.61 -12.80
C ARG A 6 29.15 42.02 -13.46
N PRO A 7 27.93 42.61 -13.66
CA PRO A 7 26.94 42.98 -12.64
C PRO A 7 25.45 42.94 -13.09
N LEU A 8 24.51 42.85 -12.19
CA LEU A 8 23.66 43.87 -11.48
C LEU A 8 22.75 44.72 -12.39
N LEU A 9 21.49 44.85 -12.18
CA LEU A 9 20.65 45.60 -11.23
C LEU A 9 19.19 45.64 -11.71
N ASP A 10 18.29 45.48 -10.85
CA ASP A 10 17.22 46.32 -10.26
C ASP A 10 16.05 46.71 -11.18
N GLY A 11 14.85 46.63 -10.74
CA GLY A 11 14.14 47.20 -9.65
C GLY A 11 12.65 47.26 -9.92
N GLN A 12 11.91 46.87 -8.95
CA GLN A 12 10.73 47.51 -8.34
C GLN A 12 9.55 48.09 -9.14
N SER A 13 8.41 47.67 -8.68
CA SER A 13 7.24 48.39 -8.19
C SER A 13 5.95 48.38 -9.01
N SER A 14 4.95 47.82 -8.34
CA SER A 14 3.51 48.08 -8.52
C SER A 14 3.18 49.56 -8.16
N PRO A 15 1.99 50.11 -8.34
CA PRO A 15 0.66 49.56 -8.33
C PRO A 15 -0.44 50.30 -9.16
N LEU A 16 -1.67 49.74 -9.14
CA LEU A 16 -2.99 50.41 -9.09
C LEU A 16 -3.74 50.92 -10.36
N GLU A 17 -4.94 50.33 -10.49
CA GLU A 17 -6.28 50.94 -10.64
C GLU A 17 -6.89 51.22 -12.02
N ARG A 18 -8.13 50.70 -12.11
CA ARG A 18 -9.35 51.22 -12.79
C ARG A 18 -9.63 50.95 -14.25
N SER A 19 -10.73 50.18 -14.36
CA SER A 19 -11.70 50.16 -15.44
C SER A 19 -12.25 51.57 -15.79
N PRO A 20 -13.02 51.86 -16.86
CA PRO A 20 -13.99 50.99 -17.48
C PRO A 20 -14.22 51.17 -19.00
N ASP A 21 -15.14 50.35 -19.54
CA ASP A 21 -16.15 50.57 -20.58
C ASP A 21 -15.92 50.30 -22.07
N ARG A 22 -16.76 49.38 -22.48
CA ARG A 22 -17.63 49.37 -23.70
C ARG A 22 -17.13 48.89 -25.04
N ALA A 23 -17.86 47.88 -25.37
CA ALA A 23 -18.63 47.67 -26.63
C ALA A 23 -18.01 46.82 -27.76
N SER A 24 -18.62 45.72 -27.91
CA SER A 24 -19.33 45.25 -29.10
C SER A 24 -18.64 44.37 -30.13
N THR A 25 -19.28 43.26 -30.28
CA THR A 25 -19.62 42.45 -31.48
C THR A 25 -18.65 41.39 -31.95
N ASP A 26 -19.22 40.25 -31.77
CA ASP A 26 -19.46 39.11 -32.72
C ASP A 26 -18.41 38.06 -33.00
N GLN A 27 -18.91 36.88 -32.69
CA GLN A 27 -18.99 35.63 -33.42
C GLN A 27 -18.05 34.48 -33.03
N ILE A 28 -18.67 33.55 -32.31
CA ILE A 28 -18.86 32.13 -32.66
C ILE A 28 -17.57 31.26 -32.66
N ARG A 29 -17.39 30.28 -31.84
CA ARG A 29 -17.96 29.13 -31.21
C ARG A 29 -16.92 28.04 -30.86
N PRO A 30 -17.31 26.95 -30.28
CA PRO A 30 -17.61 26.66 -28.91
C PRO A 30 -16.62 25.63 -28.31
N SER A 31 -16.42 25.75 -27.03
CA SER A 31 -15.71 24.78 -26.20
C SER A 31 -16.71 23.85 -25.52
N PHE A 32 -16.43 22.57 -25.55
CA PHE A 32 -17.14 21.55 -24.78
C PHE A 32 -16.66 21.55 -23.36
N GLU A 33 -17.52 21.78 -22.43
CA GLU A 33 -17.33 21.50 -21.02
C GLU A 33 -17.90 20.12 -20.69
N LEU A 34 -17.06 19.33 -20.03
CA LEU A 34 -17.45 18.12 -19.32
C LEU A 34 -18.01 18.52 -17.96
N SER A 35 -19.26 18.25 -17.73
CA SER A 35 -19.86 18.29 -16.40
C SER A 35 -19.98 16.87 -15.86
N THR A 36 -19.31 16.67 -14.76
CA THR A 36 -19.50 15.53 -13.86
C THR A 36 -20.70 15.78 -12.96
N GLU A 37 -21.66 14.92 -12.99
CA GLU A 37 -22.74 14.91 -11.98
C GLU A 37 -22.77 13.60 -11.24
N SER A 38 -22.58 13.75 -9.94
CA SER A 38 -22.73 12.72 -8.94
C SER A 38 -24.18 12.65 -8.47
N THR A 39 -24.70 11.44 -8.41
CA THR A 39 -25.96 11.05 -7.74
C THR A 39 -25.92 11.28 -6.25
N PRO A 40 -27.06 11.55 -5.62
CA PRO A 40 -27.34 10.95 -4.33
C PRO A 40 -28.74 10.31 -4.21
N LEU A 41 -28.74 9.33 -3.37
CA LEU A 41 -29.78 8.44 -2.89
C LEU A 41 -30.93 9.15 -2.14
N LEU A 42 -32.12 8.59 -2.37
CA LEU A 42 -33.29 8.37 -1.49
C LEU A 42 -33.39 9.11 -0.15
N HIS A 43 -34.49 9.76 0.05
CA HIS A 43 -35.35 9.52 1.25
C HIS A 43 -36.81 9.85 0.99
N ARG A 44 -37.65 8.92 1.48
CA ARG A 44 -39.07 8.84 1.62
C ARG A 44 -39.57 9.81 2.67
N ARG A 45 -40.63 10.54 2.46
CA ARG A 45 -41.79 10.62 3.39
C ARG A 45 -42.96 11.45 2.84
N GLU A 46 -44.07 10.91 3.13
CA GLU A 46 -45.45 11.19 3.10
C GLU A 46 -45.90 12.63 3.46
N ASP A 47 -47.11 12.86 3.00
CA ASP A 47 -48.18 13.67 3.53
C ASP A 47 -48.48 15.04 2.90
N GLY A 48 -49.65 15.06 2.35
CA GLY A 48 -50.62 16.09 2.77
C GLY A 48 -51.20 17.03 1.71
N LEU A 49 -52.33 16.68 1.21
CA LEU A 49 -53.53 17.52 1.08
C LEU A 49 -53.58 18.72 0.11
N THR A 50 -54.52 18.54 -0.81
CA THR A 50 -55.67 19.38 -1.18
C THR A 50 -55.47 20.53 -2.22
N ILE A 51 -56.27 20.44 -3.22
CA ILE A 51 -57.52 21.09 -3.59
C ILE A 51 -57.51 21.97 -4.89
N TYR A 52 -58.53 21.71 -5.73
CA TYR A 52 -59.15 22.48 -6.85
C TYR A 52 -58.39 22.63 -8.18
N GLY A 53 -58.95 22.45 -9.27
CA GLY A 53 -60.32 22.23 -9.77
C GLY A 53 -60.44 22.40 -11.25
N THR A 54 -61.46 21.77 -11.72
CA THR A 54 -62.33 22.10 -12.87
C THR A 54 -61.88 21.79 -14.29
N GLU A 55 -62.52 20.81 -14.84
CA GLU A 55 -63.63 20.77 -15.86
C GLU A 55 -63.08 20.91 -17.28
N GLN A 56 -63.50 20.16 -18.26
CA GLN A 56 -64.73 19.53 -18.63
C GLN A 56 -64.50 18.60 -19.81
N ARG A 57 -65.12 17.38 -19.79
CA ARG A 57 -66.15 16.81 -20.66
C ARG A 57 -65.76 16.55 -22.13
N ILE A 58 -66.07 15.45 -22.74
CA ILE A 58 -67.33 14.64 -22.90
C ILE A 58 -66.95 13.38 -23.67
N SER A 59 -67.15 12.20 -23.20
CA SER A 59 -68.15 11.11 -23.36
C SER A 59 -68.01 10.31 -24.67
N ARG A 60 -68.12 9.02 -24.77
CA ARG A 60 -69.10 8.04 -24.25
C ARG A 60 -68.61 6.62 -24.54
N SER A 61 -68.77 5.76 -23.57
CA SER A 61 -68.87 4.31 -23.71
C SER A 61 -70.18 3.85 -24.42
N PRO A 62 -70.49 2.57 -24.69
CA PRO A 62 -70.53 1.57 -23.57
C PRO A 62 -70.16 0.12 -23.95
N SER A 63 -69.69 -0.56 -22.96
CA SER A 63 -70.09 -1.84 -22.37
C SER A 63 -70.52 -3.00 -23.26
N VAL A 64 -70.04 -4.20 -22.98
CA VAL A 64 -70.74 -5.24 -22.21
C VAL A 64 -69.85 -6.39 -21.84
N ALA A 65 -70.03 -6.85 -20.63
CA ALA A 65 -69.32 -7.92 -19.93
C ALA A 65 -69.62 -9.31 -20.47
N SER A 66 -68.70 -10.23 -20.25
CA SER A 66 -69.06 -11.52 -19.62
C SER A 66 -67.83 -12.26 -19.12
N ARG A 67 -67.92 -12.71 -17.90
CA ARG A 67 -67.10 -13.65 -17.15
C ARG A 67 -66.92 -14.97 -17.87
N THR A 68 -65.76 -15.60 -17.74
CA THR A 68 -65.67 -16.86 -17.02
C THR A 68 -64.19 -17.25 -16.81
N SER A 69 -63.98 -17.76 -15.71
CA SER A 69 -62.88 -18.29 -14.92
C SER A 69 -62.06 -19.42 -15.54
N TYR A 70 -60.81 -19.48 -14.95
CA TYR A 70 -59.88 -20.61 -14.70
C TYR A 70 -59.17 -21.23 -15.90
N GLU A 71 -57.86 -21.20 -15.89
CA GLU A 71 -56.99 -22.22 -15.29
C GLU A 71 -55.52 -21.86 -15.48
N ASP A 72 -54.75 -22.19 -14.46
CA ASP A 72 -53.31 -22.09 -14.43
C ASP A 72 -52.63 -22.93 -15.52
N GLY A 73 -51.71 -22.28 -16.23
CA GLY A 73 -50.74 -22.96 -17.06
C GLY A 73 -49.41 -22.19 -17.06
N PRO A 74 -48.28 -22.86 -17.05
CA PRO A 74 -47.00 -22.22 -16.72
C PRO A 74 -46.59 -21.23 -17.80
N THR A 75 -46.21 -20.08 -17.35
CA THR A 75 -45.64 -19.00 -18.16
C THR A 75 -44.39 -19.52 -18.87
N LYS A 76 -44.51 -19.83 -20.15
CA LYS A 76 -43.35 -19.94 -21.04
C LYS A 76 -42.72 -18.56 -21.17
N LYS A 77 -41.52 -18.42 -20.66
CA LYS A 77 -40.62 -17.27 -20.94
C LYS A 77 -40.48 -17.18 -22.48
N PRO A 78 -40.57 -15.99 -23.09
CA PRO A 78 -40.31 -15.85 -24.51
C PRO A 78 -38.86 -16.32 -24.79
N SER A 79 -38.76 -17.33 -25.66
CA SER A 79 -37.44 -17.81 -26.12
C SER A 79 -36.73 -16.64 -26.82
N ARG A 80 -35.65 -16.15 -26.22
CA ARG A 80 -34.76 -15.20 -26.89
C ARG A 80 -34.20 -15.85 -28.14
N VAL A 81 -34.51 -15.29 -29.28
CA VAL A 81 -33.94 -15.71 -30.57
C VAL A 81 -32.43 -15.43 -30.55
N ARG A 82 -31.69 -16.45 -30.85
CA ARG A 82 -30.21 -16.45 -30.66
C ARG A 82 -29.46 -16.07 -31.92
N TRP A 83 -28.40 -15.31 -31.83
CA TRP A 83 -27.85 -14.43 -32.87
C TRP A 83 -27.05 -15.04 -34.03
N PRO A 84 -26.18 -16.05 -33.89
CA PRO A 84 -25.54 -16.62 -35.08
C PRO A 84 -26.59 -17.23 -35.98
N THR A 85 -27.69 -17.75 -35.40
CA THR A 85 -28.85 -18.23 -36.15
C THR A 85 -29.62 -17.14 -36.84
N VAL A 86 -29.67 -15.92 -36.28
CA VAL A 86 -30.44 -14.83 -36.90
C VAL A 86 -29.72 -14.23 -38.10
N ILE A 87 -28.40 -14.03 -38.06
CA ILE A 87 -27.62 -13.55 -39.22
C ILE A 87 -27.64 -14.61 -40.34
N SER A 88 -27.29 -15.86 -40.05
CA SER A 88 -27.32 -16.91 -41.06
C SER A 88 -28.74 -17.18 -41.54
N LEU A 89 -29.71 -17.14 -40.63
CA LEU A 89 -31.13 -17.27 -40.96
C LEU A 89 -31.59 -16.10 -41.84
N ALA A 90 -31.15 -14.92 -41.58
CA ALA A 90 -31.54 -13.73 -42.30
C ALA A 90 -30.89 -13.66 -43.68
N ILE A 91 -29.61 -13.93 -43.81
CA ILE A 91 -28.91 -13.99 -45.12
C ILE A 91 -29.54 -15.07 -45.96
N LEU A 92 -29.89 -16.18 -45.39
CA LEU A 92 -30.48 -17.29 -46.09
C LEU A 92 -31.97 -17.14 -46.29
N THR A 93 -32.66 -16.47 -45.37
CA THR A 93 -34.08 -16.09 -45.57
C THR A 93 -34.23 -15.09 -46.72
N ALA A 94 -33.32 -14.10 -46.77
CA ALA A 94 -33.23 -13.17 -47.90
C ALA A 94 -32.99 -13.92 -49.22
N SER A 95 -32.05 -14.88 -49.21
CA SER A 95 -31.73 -15.70 -50.38
C SER A 95 -32.91 -16.57 -50.84
N VAL A 96 -33.57 -17.28 -49.91
CA VAL A 96 -34.69 -18.14 -50.22
C VAL A 96 -35.94 -17.35 -50.58
N LEU A 97 -36.21 -16.24 -49.88
CA LEU A 97 -37.29 -15.32 -50.24
C LEU A 97 -37.08 -14.73 -51.65
N THR A 98 -35.85 -14.38 -51.94
CA THR A 98 -35.39 -13.88 -53.23
C THR A 98 -35.61 -14.95 -54.34
N ILE A 99 -35.22 -16.17 -54.10
CA ILE A 99 -35.40 -17.31 -55.00
C ILE A 99 -36.89 -17.55 -55.29
N LEU A 100 -37.72 -17.41 -54.27
CA LEU A 100 -39.14 -17.71 -54.36
C LEU A 100 -39.98 -16.64 -55.07
N VAL A 101 -39.68 -15.40 -54.80
CA VAL A 101 -40.30 -14.27 -55.47
C VAL A 101 -40.05 -14.30 -56.99
N LEU A 102 -38.94 -14.87 -57.39
CA LEU A 102 -38.51 -14.92 -58.78
C LEU A 102 -39.10 -16.07 -59.61
N ALA A 103 -39.54 -17.13 -58.96
CA ALA A 103 -40.23 -18.22 -59.64
C ALA A 103 -41.49 -17.75 -60.44
N PHE A 104 -41.97 -16.53 -60.18
CA PHE A 104 -43.17 -15.94 -60.74
C PHE A 104 -42.97 -14.75 -61.66
N ALA A 105 -41.76 -14.39 -62.01
CA ALA A 105 -41.40 -13.19 -62.71
C ALA A 105 -41.51 -13.21 -64.24
N ALA A 106 -42.39 -14.01 -64.74
CA ALA A 106 -42.79 -13.90 -66.17
C ALA A 106 -44.13 -13.21 -66.28
N PRO A 107 -44.67 -12.52 -66.81
CA PRO A 107 -45.21 -11.17 -66.98
C PRO A 107 -45.40 -10.36 -65.71
N ALA A 108 -45.41 -9.03 -65.76
CA ALA A 108 -45.41 -8.15 -64.55
C ALA A 108 -46.46 -8.44 -63.46
N VAL A 109 -47.59 -8.94 -63.83
CA VAL A 109 -48.68 -9.33 -62.88
C VAL A 109 -48.35 -10.55 -62.07
N VAL A 110 -47.75 -11.55 -62.67
CA VAL A 110 -47.32 -12.75 -61.97
C VAL A 110 -46.17 -12.43 -61.02
N LYS A 111 -45.30 -11.50 -61.40
CA LYS A 111 -44.21 -11.00 -60.52
C LYS A 111 -44.82 -10.29 -59.30
N GLU A 112 -45.81 -9.41 -59.49
CA GLU A 112 -46.40 -8.70 -58.35
C GLU A 112 -47.19 -9.62 -57.44
N TYR A 113 -47.85 -10.63 -57.96
CA TYR A 113 -48.53 -11.66 -57.20
C TYR A 113 -47.52 -12.46 -56.35
N ALA A 114 -46.46 -12.91 -56.98
CA ALA A 114 -45.41 -13.69 -56.27
C ALA A 114 -44.79 -12.89 -55.15
N GLN A 115 -44.44 -11.61 -55.36
CA GLN A 115 -43.87 -10.74 -54.36
C GLN A 115 -44.77 -10.54 -53.14
N GLN A 116 -46.10 -10.47 -53.34
CA GLN A 116 -47.05 -10.28 -52.24
C GLN A 116 -47.49 -11.57 -51.57
N ALA A 117 -47.58 -12.69 -52.32
CA ALA A 117 -48.10 -13.96 -51.85
C ALA A 117 -47.06 -14.94 -51.29
N ALA A 118 -45.79 -14.85 -51.72
CA ALA A 118 -44.74 -15.74 -51.27
C ALA A 118 -44.31 -15.40 -49.81
N VAL A 119 -44.38 -16.40 -48.97
CA VAL A 119 -43.94 -16.32 -47.56
C VAL A 119 -42.95 -17.46 -47.27
N PHE A 120 -41.77 -17.10 -46.90
CA PHE A 120 -40.79 -18.05 -46.36
C PHE A 120 -40.63 -17.80 -44.86
N LYS A 121 -40.74 -18.86 -44.07
CA LYS A 121 -40.51 -18.84 -42.64
C LYS A 121 -39.33 -19.72 -42.35
N PRO A 122 -38.14 -19.17 -42.06
CA PRO A 122 -37.03 -19.95 -41.63
C PRO A 122 -37.36 -20.61 -40.28
N THR A 123 -37.07 -21.89 -40.17
CA THR A 123 -37.25 -22.66 -38.91
C THR A 123 -35.96 -22.90 -38.18
N ALA A 124 -34.86 -23.14 -38.90
CA ALA A 124 -33.53 -23.29 -38.33
C ALA A 124 -32.44 -22.99 -39.37
N VAL A 125 -31.34 -22.47 -38.87
CA VAL A 125 -30.07 -22.38 -39.63
C VAL A 125 -28.97 -22.86 -38.74
N SER A 126 -28.12 -23.72 -39.27
CA SER A 126 -27.01 -24.30 -38.53
C SER A 126 -25.71 -24.22 -39.34
N ILE A 127 -24.59 -24.06 -38.68
CA ILE A 127 -23.27 -24.20 -39.29
C ILE A 127 -22.90 -25.68 -39.18
N ASP A 128 -22.69 -26.29 -40.33
CA ASP A 128 -22.36 -27.70 -40.44
C ASP A 128 -20.84 -27.93 -40.30
N SER A 129 -20.05 -27.08 -40.96
CA SER A 129 -18.59 -27.17 -40.94
C SER A 129 -17.97 -25.88 -41.43
N THR A 130 -16.67 -25.66 -41.09
CA THR A 130 -15.84 -24.61 -41.70
C THR A 130 -15.20 -25.15 -42.99
N THR A 131 -15.07 -24.28 -44.01
CA THR A 131 -14.42 -24.58 -45.30
C THR A 131 -13.19 -23.73 -45.50
N SER A 132 -12.35 -24.03 -46.52
CA SER A 132 -11.18 -23.20 -46.85
C SER A 132 -11.54 -21.74 -47.15
N ASP A 133 -12.71 -21.48 -47.68
CA ASP A 133 -13.12 -20.17 -48.21
C ASP A 133 -14.28 -19.54 -47.40
N GLY A 134 -14.85 -20.24 -46.41
CA GLY A 134 -15.96 -19.76 -45.65
C GLY A 134 -16.56 -20.83 -44.69
N ILE A 135 -17.89 -20.89 -44.68
CA ILE A 135 -18.64 -21.84 -43.83
C ILE A 135 -19.71 -22.58 -44.66
N ARG A 136 -19.92 -23.84 -44.29
CA ARG A 136 -21.05 -24.62 -44.79
C ARG A 136 -22.21 -24.50 -43.80
N ALA A 137 -23.34 -23.97 -44.30
CA ALA A 137 -24.52 -23.80 -43.49
C ALA A 137 -25.67 -24.67 -43.96
N ARG A 138 -26.47 -25.20 -43.07
CA ARG A 138 -27.72 -25.92 -43.34
C ARG A 138 -28.89 -25.00 -43.05
N VAL A 139 -29.79 -24.86 -44.00
CA VAL A 139 -30.95 -24.03 -43.91
C VAL A 139 -32.20 -24.85 -43.98
N GLN A 140 -33.04 -24.64 -42.99
CA GLN A 140 -34.36 -25.24 -42.92
C GLN A 140 -35.44 -24.16 -42.82
N GLY A 141 -36.53 -24.38 -43.51
CA GLY A 141 -37.64 -23.43 -43.49
C GLY A 141 -38.90 -23.94 -44.16
N ASP A 142 -40.00 -23.25 -43.95
CA ASP A 142 -41.28 -23.53 -44.61
C ASP A 142 -41.63 -22.42 -45.59
N PHE A 143 -41.86 -22.81 -46.82
CA PHE A 143 -42.37 -21.95 -47.85
C PHE A 143 -43.88 -22.16 -48.06
N VAL A 144 -44.61 -21.04 -48.15
CA VAL A 144 -46.05 -21.06 -48.44
C VAL A 144 -46.44 -19.90 -49.35
N MET A 145 -47.32 -20.20 -50.30
CA MET A 145 -47.99 -19.14 -51.09
C MET A 145 -49.29 -18.76 -50.45
N ASP A 146 -49.39 -17.53 -49.93
CA ASP A 146 -50.60 -16.97 -49.31
C ASP A 146 -51.28 -15.92 -50.24
N SER A 147 -52.20 -16.34 -51.03
CA SER A 147 -52.97 -15.44 -51.90
C SER A 147 -53.78 -14.38 -51.14
N GLY A 148 -54.06 -14.60 -49.84
CA GLY A 148 -54.78 -13.60 -49.02
C GLY A 148 -54.02 -12.29 -48.82
N ARG A 149 -52.72 -12.33 -48.92
CA ARG A 149 -51.82 -11.13 -48.73
C ARG A 149 -51.83 -10.19 -49.95
N VAL A 150 -52.27 -10.65 -51.11
CA VAL A 150 -52.31 -9.84 -52.34
C VAL A 150 -53.46 -8.85 -52.28
N LYS A 151 -53.18 -7.56 -52.27
CA LYS A 151 -54.16 -6.50 -52.06
C LYS A 151 -55.07 -6.31 -53.30
N ASN A 152 -54.50 -6.41 -54.52
CA ASN A 152 -55.24 -6.21 -55.77
C ASN A 152 -55.99 -7.48 -56.20
N LYS A 153 -57.31 -7.43 -56.24
CA LYS A 153 -58.18 -8.57 -56.57
C LYS A 153 -57.86 -9.19 -57.91
N SER A 154 -57.58 -8.32 -58.98
CA SER A 154 -57.31 -8.81 -60.32
C SER A 154 -55.97 -9.55 -60.39
N ILE A 155 -54.94 -9.05 -59.69
CA ILE A 155 -53.63 -9.70 -59.56
C ILE A 155 -53.75 -10.99 -58.78
N ARG A 156 -54.55 -11.05 -57.72
CA ARG A 156 -54.81 -12.23 -56.92
C ARG A 156 -55.45 -13.32 -57.78
N ASN A 157 -56.52 -13.01 -58.55
CA ASN A 157 -57.21 -14.03 -59.28
C ASN A 157 -56.39 -14.56 -60.47
N LEU A 158 -55.67 -13.70 -61.15
CA LEU A 158 -54.74 -14.12 -62.21
C LEU A 158 -53.59 -14.93 -61.70
N GLY A 159 -53.03 -14.52 -60.54
CA GLY A 159 -51.97 -15.23 -59.89
C GLY A 159 -52.36 -16.62 -59.37
N GLN A 160 -53.58 -16.75 -58.80
CA GLN A 160 -54.17 -18.02 -58.44
C GLN A 160 -54.36 -18.95 -59.66
N LEU A 161 -54.79 -18.47 -60.74
CA LEU A 161 -54.96 -19.24 -61.99
C LEU A 161 -53.57 -19.71 -62.49
N ALA A 162 -52.56 -18.81 -62.50
CA ALA A 162 -51.21 -19.15 -62.94
C ALA A 162 -50.57 -20.24 -62.08
N THR A 163 -50.75 -20.13 -60.75
CA THR A 163 -50.21 -21.07 -59.80
C THR A 163 -50.97 -22.40 -59.81
N TRP A 164 -52.26 -22.41 -60.16
CA TRP A 164 -53.02 -23.65 -60.37
C TRP A 164 -52.55 -24.42 -61.62
N ILE A 165 -52.11 -23.71 -62.66
CA ILE A 165 -51.61 -24.29 -63.92
C ILE A 165 -50.16 -24.82 -63.69
N ALA A 166 -49.30 -23.98 -63.15
CA ALA A 166 -47.89 -24.25 -62.95
C ALA A 166 -47.53 -25.16 -61.84
N ARG A 167 -48.40 -25.49 -60.91
CA ARG A 167 -48.32 -26.35 -59.71
C ARG A 167 -47.02 -26.32 -58.98
N GLU A 168 -45.85 -26.50 -59.63
CA GLU A 168 -44.50 -26.56 -59.08
C GLU A 168 -43.55 -25.70 -59.91
N VAL A 169 -42.57 -25.05 -59.21
CA VAL A 169 -41.45 -24.32 -59.83
C VAL A 169 -40.15 -24.87 -59.28
N GLU A 170 -39.23 -25.11 -60.16
CA GLU A 170 -37.84 -25.49 -59.81
C GLU A 170 -36.89 -24.34 -60.11
N THR A 171 -36.06 -23.98 -59.16
CA THR A 171 -34.94 -23.08 -59.37
C THR A 171 -33.72 -23.83 -59.80
N GLY A 172 -32.92 -23.31 -60.74
CA GLY A 172 -31.55 -23.79 -60.98
C GLY A 172 -30.64 -23.44 -59.81
N PRO A 173 -29.43 -23.99 -59.78
CA PRO A 173 -28.37 -23.51 -58.86
C PRO A 173 -28.23 -22.03 -59.05
N SER A 174 -28.04 -21.29 -57.93
CA SER A 174 -27.99 -19.86 -57.95
C SER A 174 -27.04 -19.30 -56.91
N ASP A 175 -26.33 -18.25 -57.28
CA ASP A 175 -25.48 -17.52 -56.39
C ASP A 175 -26.21 -16.32 -55.81
N VAL A 176 -26.09 -16.18 -54.49
CA VAL A 176 -26.63 -15.04 -53.74
C VAL A 176 -25.48 -14.21 -53.20
N GLU A 177 -25.42 -12.98 -53.62
CA GLU A 177 -24.45 -12.00 -53.13
C GLU A 177 -25.08 -11.14 -52.03
N VAL A 178 -24.32 -10.91 -50.93
CA VAL A 178 -24.77 -10.14 -49.77
C VAL A 178 -23.92 -8.89 -49.63
N TYR A 179 -24.57 -7.73 -49.62
CA TYR A 179 -23.91 -6.44 -49.53
C TYR A 179 -24.35 -5.65 -48.32
N LEU A 180 -23.47 -4.75 -47.85
CA LEU A 180 -23.71 -3.81 -46.76
C LEU A 180 -23.74 -2.37 -47.31
N PRO A 181 -24.91 -1.78 -47.56
CA PRO A 181 -25.02 -0.42 -48.07
C PRO A 181 -24.40 0.64 -47.14
N GLU A 182 -24.52 0.46 -45.83
CA GLU A 182 -24.04 1.40 -44.81
C GLU A 182 -22.52 1.43 -44.71
N TYR A 183 -21.86 0.35 -45.10
CA TYR A 183 -20.40 0.22 -45.11
C TYR A 183 -19.82 0.34 -46.56
N GLY A 184 -20.37 1.22 -47.38
CA GLY A 184 -19.87 1.46 -48.75
C GLY A 184 -20.27 0.41 -49.77
N ASN A 185 -21.39 -0.30 -49.53
CA ASN A 185 -21.90 -1.38 -50.39
C ASN A 185 -20.90 -2.52 -50.64
N VAL A 186 -20.15 -2.87 -49.60
CA VAL A 186 -19.13 -3.93 -49.61
C VAL A 186 -19.81 -5.30 -49.71
N LEU A 187 -19.26 -6.22 -50.52
CA LEU A 187 -19.67 -7.62 -50.60
C LEU A 187 -19.19 -8.38 -49.40
N VAL A 188 -20.10 -8.82 -48.51
CA VAL A 188 -19.78 -9.54 -47.29
C VAL A 188 -19.63 -11.04 -47.52
N GLY A 189 -20.37 -11.57 -48.50
CA GLY A 189 -20.31 -13.00 -48.78
C GLY A 189 -21.13 -13.41 -49.98
N ARG A 190 -20.88 -14.62 -50.41
CA ARG A 190 -21.63 -15.32 -51.44
C ARG A 190 -22.14 -16.65 -50.92
N ALA A 191 -23.39 -16.98 -51.26
CA ALA A 191 -23.99 -18.27 -50.94
C ALA A 191 -24.38 -18.99 -52.22
N ALA A 192 -23.86 -20.24 -52.39
CA ALA A 192 -24.23 -21.09 -53.49
C ALA A 192 -25.47 -21.95 -53.11
N VAL A 193 -26.64 -21.51 -53.56
CA VAL A 193 -27.93 -22.15 -53.25
C VAL A 193 -28.20 -23.25 -54.28
N PRO A 194 -28.42 -24.50 -53.86
CA PRO A 194 -28.74 -25.60 -54.76
C PRO A 194 -30.10 -25.42 -55.45
N SER A 195 -30.37 -26.26 -56.46
CA SER A 195 -31.68 -26.27 -57.08
C SER A 195 -32.77 -26.73 -56.10
N LEU A 196 -33.82 -25.91 -56.00
CA LEU A 196 -34.92 -26.14 -55.08
C LEU A 196 -36.25 -26.28 -55.81
N LYS A 197 -37.15 -27.13 -55.35
CA LYS A 197 -38.48 -27.32 -55.89
C LYS A 197 -39.55 -26.86 -54.94
N PHE A 198 -40.44 -26.01 -55.44
CA PHE A 198 -41.44 -25.39 -54.61
C PHE A 198 -42.85 -25.69 -55.17
N ARG A 199 -43.77 -26.04 -54.26
CA ARG A 199 -45.20 -26.13 -54.59
C ARG A 199 -45.80 -24.74 -54.40
N ILE A 200 -46.23 -24.15 -55.52
CA ILE A 200 -46.69 -22.78 -55.57
C ILE A 200 -48.22 -22.61 -55.48
N ARG A 201 -48.97 -23.67 -55.30
CA ARG A 201 -50.40 -23.58 -55.05
C ARG A 201 -50.71 -22.93 -53.74
N SER A 202 -51.62 -21.98 -53.74
CA SER A 202 -51.97 -21.20 -52.54
C SER A 202 -52.36 -22.12 -51.34
N GLY A 203 -51.77 -21.87 -50.16
CA GLY A 203 -51.96 -22.61 -48.92
C GLY A 203 -51.22 -23.91 -48.78
N TYR A 204 -50.39 -24.30 -49.78
CA TYR A 204 -49.50 -25.49 -49.61
C TYR A 204 -48.19 -25.07 -48.99
N HIS A 205 -47.77 -25.86 -47.97
CA HIS A 205 -46.46 -25.71 -47.34
C HIS A 205 -45.44 -26.59 -48.05
N THR A 206 -44.28 -26.01 -48.38
CA THR A 206 -43.10 -26.73 -48.90
C THR A 206 -41.98 -26.57 -47.89
N ARG A 207 -41.63 -27.69 -47.27
CA ARG A 207 -40.46 -27.76 -46.38
C ARG A 207 -39.20 -27.70 -47.22
N VAL A 208 -38.31 -26.80 -46.86
CA VAL A 208 -36.99 -26.62 -47.50
C VAL A 208 -35.92 -26.97 -46.53
N ASP A 209 -34.98 -27.83 -46.94
CA ASP A 209 -33.81 -28.25 -46.18
C ASP A 209 -32.66 -28.44 -47.15
N PHE A 210 -31.62 -27.57 -47.05
CA PHE A 210 -30.48 -27.66 -47.96
C PHE A 210 -29.19 -27.19 -47.28
N LEU A 211 -28.08 -27.65 -47.78
CA LEU A 211 -26.74 -27.18 -47.45
C LEU A 211 -26.30 -26.14 -48.48
N THR A 212 -25.63 -25.08 -47.98
CA THR A 212 -25.04 -24.05 -48.84
C THR A 212 -23.68 -23.67 -48.34
N ASP A 213 -22.73 -23.51 -49.20
CA ASP A 213 -21.41 -22.95 -48.88
C ASP A 213 -21.51 -21.43 -48.94
N LEU A 214 -21.17 -20.83 -47.83
CA LEU A 214 -21.07 -19.38 -47.65
C LEU A 214 -19.61 -18.98 -47.75
N GLU A 215 -19.19 -18.40 -48.85
CA GLU A 215 -17.83 -17.90 -49.06
C GLU A 215 -17.71 -16.50 -48.45
N ALA A 216 -16.65 -16.23 -47.73
CA ALA A 216 -16.35 -14.92 -47.18
C ALA A 216 -16.04 -13.95 -48.33
N GLY A 217 -16.64 -12.77 -48.29
CA GLY A 217 -16.40 -11.69 -49.22
C GLY A 217 -15.28 -10.75 -48.79
N ASP A 218 -15.49 -9.45 -48.88
CA ASP A 218 -14.52 -8.45 -48.45
C ASP A 218 -14.42 -8.40 -46.90
N ILE A 219 -13.29 -8.80 -46.36
CA ILE A 219 -13.01 -8.84 -44.93
C ILE A 219 -13.17 -7.48 -44.27
N ARG A 220 -12.93 -6.36 -44.98
CA ARG A 220 -13.10 -4.99 -44.46
C ARG A 220 -14.52 -4.68 -44.04
N GLY A 221 -15.53 -5.18 -44.74
CA GLY A 221 -16.92 -4.99 -44.34
C GLY A 221 -17.28 -5.78 -43.12
N ILE A 222 -16.80 -7.03 -43.02
CA ILE A 222 -17.01 -7.88 -41.84
C ILE A 222 -16.30 -7.30 -40.62
N HIS A 223 -15.08 -6.80 -40.79
CA HIS A 223 -14.31 -6.14 -39.78
C HIS A 223 -15.01 -4.90 -39.20
N ALA A 224 -15.54 -4.04 -40.08
CA ALA A 224 -16.24 -2.82 -39.65
C ALA A 224 -17.48 -3.15 -38.81
N ILE A 225 -18.28 -4.17 -39.21
CA ILE A 225 -19.42 -4.64 -38.38
C ILE A 225 -18.92 -5.20 -37.04
N ALA A 226 -17.86 -6.00 -37.06
CA ALA A 226 -17.35 -6.62 -35.84
C ALA A 226 -16.89 -5.56 -34.82
N ILE A 227 -16.20 -4.49 -35.28
CA ILE A 227 -15.81 -3.39 -34.42
C ILE A 227 -17.04 -2.68 -33.85
N ASP A 228 -17.98 -2.27 -34.72
CA ASP A 228 -19.16 -1.55 -34.28
C ASP A 228 -20.01 -2.36 -33.29
N TRP A 229 -20.01 -3.69 -33.45
CA TRP A 229 -20.66 -4.59 -32.51
C TRP A 229 -19.92 -4.67 -31.16
N ILE A 230 -18.60 -4.89 -31.18
CA ILE A 230 -17.78 -4.98 -29.97
C ILE A 230 -17.85 -3.67 -29.19
N GLU A 231 -17.87 -2.53 -29.85
CA GLU A 231 -17.93 -1.22 -29.21
C GLU A 231 -19.37 -0.77 -28.89
N GLY A 232 -20.38 -1.63 -29.10
CA GLY A 232 -21.78 -1.34 -28.77
C GLY A 232 -22.43 -0.25 -29.66
N ARG A 233 -21.81 0.07 -30.80
CA ARG A 233 -22.33 1.10 -31.74
C ARG A 233 -23.28 0.54 -32.77
N LEU A 234 -23.41 -0.77 -32.89
CA LEU A 234 -24.22 -1.43 -33.88
C LEU A 234 -25.71 -1.38 -33.51
N GLY A 235 -26.38 -0.23 -33.70
CA GLY A 235 -27.80 -0.06 -33.40
C GLY A 235 -28.73 -0.55 -34.53
N ARG A 236 -28.28 -0.55 -35.77
CA ARG A 236 -29.04 -0.95 -36.95
C ARG A 236 -28.14 -1.40 -38.08
N LEU A 237 -28.47 -2.53 -38.73
CA LEU A 237 -27.72 -3.04 -39.87
C LEU A 237 -28.67 -3.31 -41.04
N ASN A 238 -28.39 -2.70 -42.17
CA ASN A 238 -29.11 -2.93 -43.43
C ASN A 238 -28.30 -3.89 -44.32
N VAL A 239 -28.86 -5.06 -44.59
CA VAL A 239 -28.25 -6.10 -45.42
C VAL A 239 -29.00 -6.22 -46.73
N LYS A 240 -28.27 -6.05 -47.82
CA LYS A 240 -28.84 -6.11 -49.20
C LYS A 240 -28.45 -7.40 -49.87
N GLY A 241 -29.44 -8.26 -50.13
CA GLY A 241 -29.26 -9.51 -50.86
C GLY A 241 -29.47 -9.29 -52.38
N LYS A 242 -28.62 -9.88 -53.20
CA LYS A 242 -28.78 -9.91 -54.67
C LYS A 242 -28.62 -11.33 -55.14
N ALA A 243 -29.67 -11.89 -55.79
CA ALA A 243 -29.65 -13.22 -56.33
C ALA A 243 -29.92 -13.26 -57.83
N THR A 244 -29.25 -14.13 -58.53
CA THR A 244 -29.47 -14.41 -59.95
C THR A 244 -30.01 -15.81 -60.12
N LEU A 245 -31.26 -15.93 -60.56
CA LEU A 245 -32.00 -17.20 -60.57
C LEU A 245 -32.37 -17.63 -61.94
N HIS A 246 -32.26 -18.94 -62.16
CA HIS A 246 -32.76 -19.58 -63.39
C HIS A 246 -34.02 -20.41 -63.02
N LEU A 247 -35.20 -20.00 -63.57
CA LEU A 247 -36.46 -20.59 -63.20
C LEU A 247 -37.00 -21.49 -64.25
N LYS A 248 -37.53 -22.66 -63.89
CA LYS A 248 -38.25 -23.57 -64.79
C LYS A 248 -39.51 -24.16 -64.12
N SER A 249 -40.57 -24.39 -64.93
CA SER A 249 -41.73 -25.14 -64.52
C SER A 249 -41.95 -26.29 -65.43
N GLY A 250 -41.65 -27.49 -65.03
CA GLY A 250 -41.60 -28.66 -65.94
C GLY A 250 -40.65 -28.46 -67.09
N LEU A 251 -41.12 -28.56 -68.33
CA LEU A 251 -40.32 -28.34 -69.55
C LEU A 251 -40.23 -26.89 -69.99
N ILE A 252 -40.87 -25.97 -69.32
CA ILE A 252 -40.92 -24.54 -69.70
C ILE A 252 -39.88 -23.77 -68.91
N ALA A 253 -38.93 -23.16 -69.64
CA ALA A 253 -37.97 -22.25 -69.06
C ALA A 253 -38.62 -20.89 -68.83
N LEU A 254 -38.61 -20.34 -67.58
CA LEU A 254 -39.21 -19.07 -67.18
C LEU A 254 -38.20 -17.94 -67.27
N GLY A 255 -36.95 -18.22 -67.72
CA GLY A 255 -35.88 -17.21 -67.87
C GLY A 255 -35.07 -16.97 -66.65
N THR A 256 -34.06 -16.05 -66.74
CA THR A 256 -33.18 -15.61 -65.71
C THR A 256 -33.69 -14.32 -65.06
N GLN A 257 -33.76 -14.31 -63.73
CA GLN A 257 -34.22 -13.15 -63.00
C GLN A 257 -33.19 -12.69 -61.97
N VAL A 258 -32.96 -11.38 -61.93
CA VAL A 258 -32.10 -10.80 -60.84
C VAL A 258 -32.99 -10.15 -59.83
N LEU A 259 -32.82 -10.47 -58.61
CA LEU A 259 -33.55 -9.87 -57.52
C LEU A 259 -32.64 -9.22 -56.51
N THR A 260 -33.17 -8.21 -55.90
CA THR A 260 -32.51 -7.48 -54.82
C THR A 260 -33.54 -7.20 -53.73
N ASP A 261 -33.19 -7.61 -52.51
CA ASP A 261 -34.02 -7.34 -51.34
C ASP A 261 -33.15 -6.81 -50.20
N ASN A 262 -33.78 -6.03 -49.30
CA ASN A 262 -33.09 -5.42 -48.17
C ASN A 262 -33.68 -5.96 -46.85
N ILE A 263 -32.87 -6.40 -45.97
CA ILE A 263 -33.25 -6.83 -44.62
C ILE A 263 -32.60 -5.89 -43.60
N ILE A 264 -33.41 -5.44 -42.66
CA ILE A 264 -32.96 -4.53 -41.61
C ILE A 264 -32.94 -5.33 -40.30
N PHE A 265 -31.82 -5.30 -39.61
CA PHE A 265 -31.63 -5.80 -38.25
C PHE A 265 -31.61 -4.63 -37.31
N GLU A 266 -32.28 -4.75 -36.19
CA GLU A 266 -32.35 -3.77 -35.13
C GLU A 266 -31.45 -4.24 -33.97
N GLU A 267 -31.06 -3.35 -33.07
CA GLU A 267 -30.21 -3.61 -31.89
C GLU A 267 -30.60 -4.87 -31.09
N LYS A 268 -31.88 -5.11 -30.91
CA LYS A 268 -32.42 -6.29 -30.23
C LYS A 268 -32.12 -7.64 -30.91
N ASP A 269 -31.80 -7.57 -32.21
CA ASP A 269 -31.52 -8.76 -33.04
C ASP A 269 -30.01 -9.15 -32.95
N PHE A 270 -29.20 -8.29 -32.26
CA PHE A 270 -27.78 -8.53 -32.05
C PHE A 270 -27.52 -9.19 -30.70
N PRO A 271 -26.58 -10.15 -30.54
CA PRO A 271 -26.28 -10.79 -29.28
C PRO A 271 -25.46 -9.90 -28.35
N ALA A 272 -25.52 -10.13 -27.08
CA ALA A 272 -24.52 -9.67 -26.13
C ALA A 272 -23.17 -10.34 -26.40
N LEU A 273 -22.09 -9.68 -26.04
CA LEU A 273 -20.77 -10.32 -26.02
C LEU A 273 -20.80 -11.52 -25.04
N PRO A 274 -20.17 -12.65 -25.40
CA PRO A 274 -20.12 -13.78 -24.50
C PRO A 274 -19.38 -13.42 -23.20
N GLU A 275 -19.93 -13.80 -22.07
CA GLU A 275 -19.24 -13.74 -20.79
C GLU A 275 -18.17 -14.82 -20.78
N ILE A 276 -16.95 -14.45 -20.38
CA ILE A 276 -15.80 -15.32 -20.32
C ILE A 276 -15.28 -15.34 -18.89
N ASP A 277 -15.28 -16.49 -18.27
CA ASP A 277 -14.77 -16.70 -16.92
C ASP A 277 -13.45 -17.47 -16.96
N ILE A 278 -12.46 -17.02 -16.21
CA ILE A 278 -11.18 -17.70 -16.04
C ILE A 278 -11.34 -18.71 -14.90
N LEU A 279 -11.41 -20.00 -15.22
CA LEU A 279 -11.54 -21.06 -14.22
C LEU A 279 -10.20 -21.45 -13.60
N LYS A 280 -9.13 -21.40 -14.39
CA LYS A 280 -7.78 -21.76 -13.95
C LYS A 280 -6.76 -20.96 -14.72
N LEU A 281 -5.77 -20.47 -14.01
CA LEU A 281 -4.58 -19.82 -14.55
C LEU A 281 -3.36 -20.51 -13.91
N ASN A 282 -2.35 -20.86 -14.70
CA ASN A 282 -1.11 -21.45 -14.21
C ASN A 282 0.05 -20.91 -15.03
N ILE A 283 0.97 -20.21 -14.38
CA ILE A 283 2.17 -19.65 -14.99
C ILE A 283 3.36 -20.43 -14.48
N HIS A 284 4.16 -21.01 -15.38
CA HIS A 284 5.28 -21.83 -15.00
C HIS A 284 6.48 -21.65 -15.95
N ASP A 285 7.65 -22.05 -15.49
CA ASP A 285 8.87 -21.97 -16.29
C ASP A 285 8.79 -22.89 -17.50
N ALA A 286 9.05 -22.34 -18.69
CA ALA A 286 9.19 -23.11 -19.92
C ALA A 286 10.67 -23.39 -20.23
N LYS A 287 10.92 -24.30 -21.15
CA LYS A 287 12.27 -24.54 -21.64
C LYS A 287 12.80 -23.30 -22.37
N SER A 288 14.09 -22.99 -22.19
CA SER A 288 14.79 -21.86 -22.85
C SER A 288 14.54 -20.43 -22.29
N GLY A 289 14.20 -20.30 -21.00
CA GLY A 289 14.07 -18.96 -20.39
C GLY A 289 12.79 -18.21 -20.76
N ALA A 290 11.79 -18.92 -21.28
CA ALA A 290 10.45 -18.41 -21.50
C ALA A 290 9.53 -18.82 -20.35
N MET A 291 8.36 -18.19 -20.23
CA MET A 291 7.30 -18.63 -19.34
C MET A 291 6.11 -19.14 -20.12
N ALA A 292 5.59 -20.29 -19.72
CA ALA A 292 4.35 -20.84 -20.24
C ALA A 292 3.18 -20.44 -19.35
N VAL A 293 2.03 -20.23 -19.96
CA VAL A 293 0.80 -19.80 -19.30
C VAL A 293 -0.33 -20.71 -19.74
N ASP A 294 -0.80 -21.59 -18.89
CA ASP A 294 -1.93 -22.46 -19.17
C ASP A 294 -3.20 -21.87 -18.58
N VAL A 295 -4.19 -21.61 -19.41
CA VAL A 295 -5.46 -21.01 -19.00
C VAL A 295 -6.60 -21.93 -19.37
N LEU A 296 -7.51 -22.16 -18.45
CA LEU A 296 -8.79 -22.79 -18.71
C LEU A 296 -9.86 -21.72 -18.57
N LEU A 297 -10.50 -21.39 -19.67
CA LEU A 297 -11.61 -20.45 -19.75
C LEU A 297 -12.93 -21.23 -19.85
N GLU A 298 -13.99 -20.66 -19.33
CA GLU A 298 -15.35 -21.08 -19.58
C GLU A 298 -16.09 -19.95 -20.27
N SER A 299 -16.75 -20.26 -21.38
CA SER A 299 -17.53 -19.28 -22.13
C SER A 299 -18.92 -19.81 -22.38
N LEU A 300 -19.94 -19.02 -22.10
CA LEU A 300 -21.33 -19.34 -22.47
C LEU A 300 -21.56 -18.84 -23.90
N ILE A 301 -21.24 -19.72 -24.87
CA ILE A 301 -21.50 -19.46 -26.29
C ILE A 301 -22.94 -19.87 -26.60
N ASP A 302 -23.80 -18.87 -26.82
CA ASP A 302 -25.19 -19.09 -27.07
C ASP A 302 -25.44 -19.55 -28.51
N SER A 303 -24.93 -20.76 -28.87
CA SER A 303 -25.14 -21.39 -30.19
C SER A 303 -26.29 -22.38 -30.15
N PRO A 304 -27.21 -22.35 -31.12
CA PRO A 304 -28.29 -23.36 -31.17
C PRO A 304 -27.82 -24.71 -31.75
N VAL A 305 -26.57 -24.81 -32.16
CA VAL A 305 -26.03 -25.98 -32.86
C VAL A 305 -24.63 -26.27 -32.36
N ALA A 306 -24.33 -27.59 -32.32
CA ALA A 306 -22.94 -28.02 -32.10
C ALA A 306 -22.03 -27.49 -33.23
N LEU A 307 -20.89 -26.94 -32.88
CA LEU A 307 -19.93 -26.35 -33.81
C LEU A 307 -18.51 -26.68 -33.31
N THR A 308 -17.66 -27.14 -34.20
CA THR A 308 -16.24 -27.30 -33.94
C THR A 308 -15.47 -26.15 -34.51
N VAL A 309 -14.78 -25.38 -33.63
CA VAL A 309 -13.89 -24.31 -34.02
C VAL A 309 -12.47 -24.82 -34.01
N PRO A 310 -11.70 -24.72 -35.12
CA PRO A 310 -10.33 -25.19 -35.16
C PRO A 310 -9.45 -24.38 -34.19
N ALA A 311 -8.28 -24.89 -33.86
CA ALA A 311 -7.32 -24.22 -33.02
C ALA A 311 -7.00 -22.83 -33.56
N LEU A 312 -7.04 -21.80 -32.68
CA LEU A 312 -6.83 -20.41 -33.02
C LEU A 312 -5.57 -19.88 -32.35
N GLY A 313 -4.87 -18.99 -33.02
CA GLY A 313 -3.71 -18.28 -32.47
C GLY A 313 -4.06 -16.84 -32.12
N PHE A 314 -3.49 -16.36 -31.02
CA PHE A 314 -3.75 -15.02 -30.50
C PHE A 314 -2.46 -14.35 -30.03
N ASP A 315 -2.41 -13.03 -30.16
CA ASP A 315 -1.49 -12.15 -29.44
C ASP A 315 -2.23 -11.54 -28.25
N ILE A 316 -1.62 -11.62 -27.08
CA ILE A 316 -2.10 -10.97 -25.86
C ILE A 316 -1.41 -9.62 -25.76
N LEU A 317 -2.21 -8.58 -25.63
CA LEU A 317 -1.79 -7.20 -25.72
C LEU A 317 -2.22 -6.46 -24.44
N VAL A 318 -1.40 -5.52 -23.99
CA VAL A 318 -1.74 -4.61 -22.89
C VAL A 318 -1.70 -3.15 -23.39
N PRO A 319 -2.42 -2.26 -22.72
CA PRO A 319 -2.35 -0.82 -23.01
C PRO A 319 -0.92 -0.30 -22.82
N ASN A 320 -0.55 0.66 -23.63
CA ASN A 320 0.68 1.42 -23.47
C ASN A 320 0.44 2.63 -22.52
N CYS A 321 1.47 3.42 -22.27
CA CYS A 321 1.46 4.59 -21.39
C CYS A 321 0.38 5.64 -21.76
N SER A 322 0.05 5.79 -23.02
CA SER A 322 -0.97 6.72 -23.49
C SER A 322 -2.03 6.02 -24.33
N PRO A 323 -3.31 6.43 -24.24
CA PRO A 323 -4.40 5.80 -25.02
C PRO A 323 -4.24 5.85 -26.53
N GLY A 324 -3.39 6.72 -27.05
CA GLY A 324 -3.10 6.85 -28.50
C GLY A 324 -1.93 5.99 -28.97
N ASP A 325 -1.18 5.39 -28.07
CA ASP A 325 -0.03 4.57 -28.40
C ASP A 325 -0.46 3.14 -28.80
N PRO A 326 0.31 2.46 -29.64
CA PRO A 326 0.02 1.08 -29.99
C PRO A 326 0.07 0.16 -28.78
N TYR A 327 -0.80 -0.83 -28.74
CA TYR A 327 -0.77 -1.87 -27.69
C TYR A 327 0.55 -2.63 -27.70
N ILE A 328 1.01 -2.99 -26.50
CA ILE A 328 2.23 -3.77 -26.30
C ILE A 328 1.88 -5.26 -26.31
N ARG A 329 2.56 -6.05 -27.14
CA ARG A 329 2.41 -7.50 -27.17
C ARG A 329 3.22 -8.13 -26.02
N VAL A 330 2.52 -8.84 -25.14
CA VAL A 330 3.13 -9.49 -23.98
C VAL A 330 3.34 -10.98 -24.20
N ALA A 331 2.37 -11.65 -24.80
CA ALA A 331 2.40 -13.09 -25.01
C ALA A 331 1.80 -13.49 -26.36
N SER A 332 2.14 -14.67 -26.82
CA SER A 332 1.40 -15.41 -27.86
C SER A 332 0.62 -16.55 -27.19
N ALA A 333 -0.59 -16.78 -27.63
CA ALA A 333 -1.45 -17.83 -27.13
C ALA A 333 -2.08 -18.63 -28.26
N LYS A 334 -2.46 -19.86 -27.98
CA LYS A 334 -3.18 -20.73 -28.89
C LYS A 334 -4.24 -21.50 -28.13
N THR A 335 -5.40 -21.69 -28.76
CA THR A 335 -6.44 -22.56 -28.21
C THR A 335 -6.25 -23.99 -28.72
N ALA A 336 -6.79 -24.94 -27.97
CA ALA A 336 -7.13 -26.23 -28.54
C ALA A 336 -8.31 -26.10 -29.50
N GLU A 337 -8.68 -27.19 -30.19
CA GLU A 337 -9.94 -27.28 -30.92
C GLU A 337 -11.11 -27.14 -29.94
N ILE A 338 -12.09 -26.25 -30.25
CA ILE A 338 -13.18 -25.91 -29.34
C ILE A 338 -14.45 -26.58 -29.84
N GLU A 339 -15.06 -27.40 -29.01
CA GLU A 339 -16.35 -28.02 -29.28
C GLU A 339 -17.47 -27.28 -28.57
N VAL A 340 -18.26 -26.56 -29.35
CA VAL A 340 -19.40 -25.78 -28.84
C VAL A 340 -20.65 -26.64 -28.85
N HIS A 341 -21.28 -26.82 -27.69
CA HIS A 341 -22.52 -27.54 -27.53
C HIS A 341 -23.69 -26.61 -27.20
N PRO A 342 -24.90 -26.84 -27.78
CA PRO A 342 -26.04 -25.98 -27.56
C PRO A 342 -26.44 -25.85 -26.10
N GLY A 343 -26.47 -24.61 -25.59
CA GLY A 343 -26.96 -24.27 -24.24
C GLY A 343 -26.11 -24.79 -23.08
N GLN A 344 -24.86 -25.20 -23.34
CA GLN A 344 -23.89 -25.64 -22.32
C GLN A 344 -22.71 -24.67 -22.29
N PRO A 345 -22.12 -24.41 -21.10
CA PRO A 345 -20.86 -23.73 -21.00
C PRO A 345 -19.78 -24.50 -21.77
N THR A 346 -18.94 -23.76 -22.51
CA THR A 346 -17.90 -24.34 -23.34
C THR A 346 -16.54 -24.09 -22.69
N PRO A 347 -15.85 -25.16 -22.24
CA PRO A 347 -14.49 -24.99 -21.73
C PRO A 347 -13.50 -24.76 -22.88
N VAL A 348 -12.65 -23.76 -22.75
CA VAL A 348 -11.62 -23.42 -23.74
C VAL A 348 -10.24 -23.48 -23.08
N GLY A 349 -9.43 -24.46 -23.48
CA GLY A 349 -8.05 -24.53 -23.09
C GLY A 349 -7.19 -23.59 -23.94
N VAL A 350 -6.37 -22.78 -23.29
CA VAL A 350 -5.45 -21.82 -23.93
C VAL A 350 -4.04 -22.05 -23.41
N ASP A 351 -3.10 -22.33 -24.33
CA ASP A 351 -1.67 -22.41 -24.05
C ASP A 351 -1.01 -21.09 -24.47
N GLY A 352 -0.51 -20.32 -23.53
CA GLY A 352 0.21 -19.09 -23.75
C GLY A 352 1.73 -19.26 -23.63
N LEU A 353 2.49 -18.37 -24.27
CA LEU A 353 3.94 -18.32 -24.16
C LEU A 353 4.41 -16.88 -24.11
N ILE A 354 5.11 -16.52 -23.04
CA ILE A 354 5.83 -15.28 -22.86
C ILE A 354 7.30 -15.58 -23.13
N GLN A 355 7.87 -15.07 -24.21
CA GLN A 355 9.26 -15.35 -24.59
C GLN A 355 10.24 -14.36 -23.96
N ASN A 356 9.88 -13.11 -23.92
CA ASN A 356 10.62 -12.00 -23.32
C ASN A 356 9.66 -10.85 -23.03
N LEU A 357 10.03 -10.00 -22.09
CA LEU A 357 9.30 -8.76 -21.83
C LEU A 357 9.85 -7.65 -22.72
N PRO A 358 9.01 -6.98 -23.53
CA PRO A 358 9.44 -5.82 -24.30
C PRO A 358 9.89 -4.67 -23.40
N ASP A 359 10.84 -3.87 -23.88
CA ASP A 359 11.34 -2.70 -23.13
C ASP A 359 10.22 -1.67 -22.86
N GLU A 360 9.29 -1.52 -23.79
CA GLU A 360 8.13 -0.62 -23.65
C GLU A 360 7.20 -1.03 -22.51
N LEU A 361 7.18 -2.32 -22.15
CA LEU A 361 6.36 -2.84 -21.05
C LEU A 361 6.96 -2.50 -19.68
N THR A 362 8.31 -2.47 -19.59
CA THR A 362 9.06 -2.32 -18.34
C THR A 362 9.62 -0.91 -18.13
N SER A 363 9.58 -0.07 -19.15
CA SER A 363 10.07 1.31 -19.07
C SER A 363 9.03 2.22 -18.42
N THR A 364 9.50 3.12 -17.55
CA THR A 364 8.63 4.11 -16.89
C THR A 364 7.96 5.02 -17.90
N CYS A 365 6.67 5.22 -17.76
CA CYS A 365 5.87 6.10 -18.60
C CYS A 365 6.30 7.57 -18.52
N PRO A 366 6.13 8.36 -19.60
CA PRO A 366 6.34 9.80 -19.57
C PRO A 366 5.41 10.45 -18.53
N GLY A 367 5.96 10.97 -17.43
CA GLY A 367 5.19 11.51 -16.30
C GLY A 367 5.57 10.89 -14.95
N GLY A 368 6.28 9.76 -14.94
CA GLY A 368 7.05 9.28 -13.79
C GLY A 368 6.37 8.35 -12.80
N GLU A 369 5.17 7.86 -13.07
CA GLU A 369 4.40 7.09 -12.07
C GLU A 369 4.39 5.55 -12.25
N GLY A 370 5.23 4.99 -13.10
CA GLY A 370 5.33 3.55 -13.31
C GLY A 370 5.36 3.14 -14.78
N SER A 371 5.55 1.88 -15.04
CA SER A 371 5.52 1.25 -16.36
C SER A 371 4.15 0.61 -16.64
N PRO A 372 3.83 0.26 -17.89
CA PRO A 372 2.61 -0.53 -18.17
C PRO A 372 2.55 -1.87 -17.41
N LEU A 373 3.70 -2.48 -17.13
CA LEU A 373 3.79 -3.68 -16.30
C LEU A 373 3.41 -3.40 -14.85
N ASP A 374 3.87 -2.27 -14.30
CA ASP A 374 3.56 -1.88 -12.92
C ASP A 374 2.06 -1.69 -12.72
N PHE A 375 1.38 -1.03 -13.68
CA PHE A 375 -0.09 -0.87 -13.64
C PHE A 375 -0.82 -2.21 -13.71
N LEU A 376 -0.36 -3.12 -14.57
CA LEU A 376 -0.96 -4.45 -14.69
C LEU A 376 -0.79 -5.26 -13.40
N VAL A 377 0.43 -5.30 -12.85
CA VAL A 377 0.74 -6.05 -11.62
C VAL A 377 0.03 -5.42 -10.41
N SER A 378 0.06 -4.09 -10.29
CA SER A 378 -0.60 -3.39 -9.18
C SER A 378 -2.12 -3.64 -9.17
N ASN A 379 -2.78 -3.53 -10.32
CA ASN A 379 -4.21 -3.82 -10.44
C ASN A 379 -4.53 -5.28 -10.12
N TYR A 380 -3.71 -6.21 -10.62
CA TYR A 380 -3.88 -7.64 -10.34
C TYR A 380 -3.81 -7.94 -8.84
N VAL A 381 -2.79 -7.41 -8.16
CA VAL A 381 -2.58 -7.61 -6.72
C VAL A 381 -3.68 -6.97 -5.87
N GLN A 382 -4.23 -5.85 -6.33
CA GLN A 382 -5.34 -5.16 -5.66
C GLN A 382 -6.72 -5.78 -5.95
N GLY A 383 -6.80 -6.80 -6.80
CA GLY A 383 -8.07 -7.38 -7.22
C GLY A 383 -8.93 -6.46 -8.08
N LEU A 384 -8.31 -5.44 -8.68
CA LEU A 384 -9.00 -4.52 -9.57
C LEU A 384 -9.15 -5.15 -10.95
N GLU A 385 -10.31 -4.90 -11.57
CA GLU A 385 -10.54 -5.29 -12.94
C GLU A 385 -9.65 -4.47 -13.88
N THR A 386 -8.86 -5.17 -14.69
CA THR A 386 -8.06 -4.54 -15.74
C THR A 386 -8.46 -5.09 -17.10
N THR A 387 -8.25 -4.34 -18.16
CA THR A 387 -8.58 -4.79 -19.51
C THR A 387 -7.31 -5.19 -20.25
N ILE A 388 -7.21 -6.45 -20.62
CA ILE A 388 -6.24 -6.92 -21.62
C ILE A 388 -6.90 -7.01 -22.97
N TYR A 389 -6.12 -7.01 -24.02
CA TYR A 389 -6.61 -7.06 -25.38
C TYR A 389 -6.10 -8.30 -26.10
N VAL A 390 -6.97 -8.92 -26.87
CA VAL A 390 -6.66 -10.13 -27.63
C VAL A 390 -6.84 -9.83 -29.12
N ARG A 391 -5.84 -10.16 -29.91
CA ARG A 391 -5.85 -10.04 -31.37
C ARG A 391 -5.47 -11.36 -31.99
N GLY A 392 -6.12 -11.74 -33.07
CA GLY A 392 -5.74 -12.95 -33.81
C GLY A 392 -4.29 -12.89 -34.33
N ALA A 393 -3.61 -14.00 -34.22
CA ALA A 393 -2.23 -14.20 -34.67
C ALA A 393 -2.15 -15.22 -35.83
N GLU A 394 -0.99 -15.79 -36.07
CA GLU A 394 -0.82 -16.84 -37.08
C GLU A 394 -1.56 -18.12 -36.72
N ALA A 395 -1.99 -18.85 -37.74
CA ALA A 395 -2.64 -20.14 -37.55
C ALA A 395 -1.71 -21.13 -36.80
N PRO A 396 -2.15 -21.67 -35.66
CA PRO A 396 -1.36 -22.67 -34.92
C PRO A 396 -1.40 -24.06 -35.58
N SER A 397 -2.36 -24.25 -36.48
CA SER A 397 -2.59 -25.52 -37.20
C SER A 397 -2.87 -25.26 -38.70
N PRO A 398 -2.42 -26.15 -39.58
CA PRO A 398 -2.73 -26.06 -41.00
C PRO A 398 -4.24 -26.27 -41.31
N ASN A 399 -5.00 -26.76 -40.34
CA ASN A 399 -6.44 -26.95 -40.44
C ASN A 399 -7.25 -25.65 -40.22
N THR A 400 -6.61 -24.59 -39.72
CA THR A 400 -7.28 -23.30 -39.52
C THR A 400 -7.38 -22.56 -40.84
N PRO A 401 -8.62 -22.23 -41.32
CA PRO A 401 -8.80 -21.57 -42.60
C PRO A 401 -8.17 -20.15 -42.63
N ALA A 402 -7.51 -19.81 -43.71
CA ALA A 402 -6.83 -18.52 -43.89
C ALA A 402 -7.74 -17.32 -43.69
N TRP A 403 -8.97 -17.37 -44.23
CA TRP A 403 -9.97 -16.30 -44.07
C TRP A 403 -10.31 -16.02 -42.61
N MET A 404 -10.33 -17.04 -41.76
CA MET A 404 -10.58 -16.91 -40.32
C MET A 404 -9.42 -16.21 -39.61
N VAL A 405 -8.18 -16.58 -39.97
CA VAL A 405 -6.97 -15.93 -39.45
C VAL A 405 -6.93 -14.45 -39.84
N ASP A 406 -7.24 -14.14 -41.10
CA ASP A 406 -7.25 -12.77 -41.59
C ASP A 406 -8.32 -11.93 -40.90
N LEU A 407 -9.50 -12.49 -40.65
CA LEU A 407 -10.57 -11.85 -39.90
C LEU A 407 -10.13 -11.59 -38.46
N MET A 408 -9.61 -12.60 -37.78
CA MET A 408 -9.20 -12.48 -36.39
C MET A 408 -8.04 -11.48 -36.19
N ARG A 409 -7.10 -11.39 -37.12
CA ARG A 409 -6.02 -10.40 -37.12
C ARG A 409 -6.50 -8.96 -37.21
N SER A 410 -7.62 -8.76 -37.86
CA SER A 410 -8.20 -7.44 -38.10
C SER A 410 -8.98 -6.90 -36.88
N VAL A 411 -9.29 -7.74 -35.92
CA VAL A 411 -10.12 -7.44 -34.76
C VAL A 411 -9.31 -7.51 -33.47
N THR A 412 -9.42 -6.51 -32.61
CA THR A 412 -8.87 -6.51 -31.26
C THR A 412 -10.02 -6.50 -30.27
N VAL A 413 -10.10 -7.52 -29.42
CA VAL A 413 -11.18 -7.73 -28.46
C VAL A 413 -10.70 -7.38 -27.06
N PRO A 414 -11.37 -6.48 -26.32
CA PRO A 414 -11.09 -6.27 -24.91
C PRO A 414 -11.59 -7.47 -24.12
N LEU A 415 -10.76 -7.95 -23.20
CA LEU A 415 -11.10 -8.98 -22.22
C LEU A 415 -10.93 -8.40 -20.82
N PRO A 416 -11.94 -8.50 -19.97
CA PRO A 416 -11.78 -8.18 -18.56
C PRO A 416 -10.84 -9.22 -17.94
N PHE A 417 -9.81 -8.74 -17.27
CA PHE A 417 -8.88 -9.54 -16.51
C PHE A 417 -8.99 -9.11 -15.05
N THR A 418 -9.71 -9.91 -14.27
CA THR A 418 -9.93 -9.63 -12.86
C THR A 418 -8.78 -10.20 -12.06
N GLY A 419 -8.11 -9.36 -11.29
CA GLY A 419 -7.09 -9.78 -10.35
C GLY A 419 -7.71 -10.51 -9.15
N HIS A 420 -6.88 -11.22 -8.42
CA HIS A 420 -7.24 -11.70 -7.09
C HIS A 420 -6.80 -10.66 -6.07
N ALA A 421 -7.75 -10.10 -5.32
CA ALA A 421 -7.40 -9.28 -4.16
C ALA A 421 -6.63 -10.17 -3.18
N LEU A 422 -5.34 -9.95 -3.10
CA LEU A 422 -4.50 -10.60 -2.11
C LEU A 422 -4.64 -9.80 -0.80
N ASP A 423 -5.78 -9.97 -0.11
CA ASP A 423 -6.14 -9.27 1.12
C ASP A 423 -5.06 -9.39 2.22
N ASN A 424 -4.13 -10.34 2.08
CA ASN A 424 -3.00 -10.54 2.96
C ASN A 424 -1.76 -10.97 2.16
N LEU A 425 -1.33 -10.14 1.20
CA LEU A 425 -0.08 -10.39 0.46
C LEU A 425 1.10 -10.60 1.42
N VAL A 426 1.17 -9.78 2.45
CA VAL A 426 2.15 -9.92 3.53
C VAL A 426 1.55 -10.77 4.65
N LYS A 427 1.94 -12.04 4.71
CA LYS A 427 1.50 -12.98 5.77
C LYS A 427 2.14 -12.67 7.12
N ASN A 428 3.41 -12.32 7.09
CA ASN A 428 4.17 -12.00 8.30
C ASN A 428 5.21 -10.94 8.01
N PHE A 429 5.42 -10.09 8.98
CA PHE A 429 6.43 -9.04 8.96
C PHE A 429 7.16 -9.05 10.30
N THR A 430 8.47 -9.15 10.28
CA THR A 430 9.30 -9.08 11.48
C THR A 430 10.46 -8.13 11.26
N MET A 431 10.79 -7.40 12.31
CA MET A 431 11.98 -6.56 12.39
C MET A 431 12.84 -7.03 13.56
N SER A 432 14.11 -7.18 13.33
CA SER A 432 15.11 -7.48 14.34
C SER A 432 16.31 -6.55 14.21
N ASP A 433 17.17 -6.56 15.23
CA ASP A 433 18.39 -5.73 15.29
C ASP A 433 18.10 -4.24 15.03
N THR A 434 16.98 -3.76 15.63
CA THR A 434 16.50 -2.41 15.39
C THR A 434 17.37 -1.39 16.12
N HIS A 435 17.87 -0.44 15.37
CA HIS A 435 18.63 0.71 15.85
C HIS A 435 17.89 2.01 15.49
N PHE A 436 17.70 2.88 16.49
CA PHE A 436 17.12 4.21 16.30
C PHE A 436 18.20 5.26 16.48
N SER A 437 18.29 6.19 15.54
CA SER A 437 19.08 7.41 15.73
C SER A 437 18.13 8.59 15.90
N LEU A 438 18.31 9.33 16.99
CA LEU A 438 17.55 10.54 17.25
C LEU A 438 18.14 11.72 16.44
N PRO A 439 17.32 12.71 16.07
CA PRO A 439 17.82 13.86 15.32
C PRO A 439 18.83 14.68 16.15
N ASP A 440 19.88 15.14 15.49
CA ASP A 440 20.82 16.06 16.10
C ASP A 440 20.19 17.45 16.23
N PRO A 441 20.10 18.02 17.45
CA PRO A 441 19.54 19.34 17.68
C PRO A 441 20.35 20.50 17.05
N PHE A 442 21.60 20.22 16.65
CA PHE A 442 22.49 21.19 16.05
C PHE A 442 22.63 21.03 14.53
N ALA A 443 21.96 20.03 13.95
CA ALA A 443 21.95 19.81 12.52
C ALA A 443 21.23 20.95 11.76
N GLU A 444 21.65 21.19 10.51
CA GLU A 444 20.92 22.10 9.63
C GLU A 444 19.50 21.57 9.36
N PRO A 445 18.47 22.42 9.28
CA PRO A 445 17.05 21.98 9.23
C PRO A 445 16.70 21.00 8.11
N ASP A 446 17.44 21.00 7.01
CA ASP A 446 17.17 20.15 5.84
C ASP A 446 18.23 19.02 5.69
N SER A 447 19.09 18.83 6.68
CA SER A 447 20.06 17.74 6.65
C SER A 447 19.42 16.39 7.03
N PRO A 448 19.98 15.27 6.57
CA PRO A 448 19.53 13.93 6.99
C PRO A 448 19.57 13.76 8.52
N ASP A 449 20.53 14.39 9.18
CA ASP A 449 20.74 14.29 10.63
C ASP A 449 19.70 15.09 11.44
N SER A 450 18.87 15.91 10.77
CA SER A 450 17.76 16.64 11.41
C SER A 450 16.52 15.79 11.65
N GLN A 451 16.49 14.55 11.12
CA GLN A 451 15.37 13.61 11.24
C GLN A 451 15.79 12.36 11.99
N PRO A 452 14.87 11.72 12.74
CA PRO A 452 15.16 10.42 13.30
C PRO A 452 15.34 9.38 12.19
N THR A 453 16.30 8.46 12.35
CA THR A 453 16.53 7.37 11.41
C THR A 453 16.33 6.02 12.07
N VAL A 454 16.01 5.02 11.24
CA VAL A 454 15.79 3.64 11.67
C VAL A 454 16.66 2.72 10.84
N SER A 455 17.42 1.87 11.51
CA SER A 455 18.14 0.75 10.89
C SER A 455 17.59 -0.56 11.45
N ALA A 456 17.36 -1.57 10.61
CA ALA A 456 16.82 -2.85 11.06
C ALA A 456 17.03 -3.95 10.02
N LEU A 457 17.05 -5.21 10.47
CA LEU A 457 16.90 -6.36 9.60
C LEU A 457 15.41 -6.69 9.47
N VAL A 458 14.91 -6.61 8.25
CA VAL A 458 13.51 -6.83 7.91
C VAL A 458 13.34 -8.18 7.24
N LYS A 459 12.36 -8.95 7.70
CA LYS A 459 11.92 -10.20 7.09
C LYS A 459 10.44 -10.13 6.79
N VAL A 460 10.11 -10.33 5.53
CA VAL A 460 8.73 -10.27 5.04
C VAL A 460 8.39 -11.62 4.42
N LEU A 461 7.33 -12.23 4.90
CA LEU A 461 6.76 -13.45 4.31
C LEU A 461 5.59 -13.07 3.42
N ILE A 462 5.73 -13.32 2.13
CA ILE A 462 4.79 -12.92 1.08
C ILE A 462 4.08 -14.16 0.57
N ALA A 463 2.74 -14.14 0.54
CA ALA A 463 1.96 -15.18 -0.09
C ALA A 463 2.22 -15.19 -1.61
N LEU A 464 2.52 -16.34 -2.17
CA LEU A 464 2.57 -16.51 -3.61
C LEU A 464 1.20 -17.06 -4.09
N PRO A 465 0.58 -16.40 -5.10
CA PRO A 465 -0.61 -16.94 -5.73
C PRO A 465 -0.39 -18.37 -6.23
N GLU A 466 -1.42 -19.22 -6.15
CA GLU A 466 -1.34 -20.61 -6.63
C GLU A 466 -1.05 -20.71 -8.13
N GLU A 467 -1.33 -19.64 -8.86
CA GLU A 467 -1.07 -19.51 -10.29
C GLU A 467 0.41 -19.31 -10.61
N MET A 468 1.23 -18.88 -9.64
CA MET A 468 2.66 -18.60 -9.83
C MET A 468 3.52 -19.84 -9.52
N ASN A 469 3.73 -20.68 -10.51
CA ASN A 469 4.56 -21.89 -10.41
C ASN A 469 5.93 -21.73 -11.10
N PHE A 470 6.56 -20.57 -10.93
CA PHE A 470 7.87 -20.26 -11.49
C PHE A 470 8.78 -19.66 -10.42
N LYS A 471 10.09 -19.71 -10.69
CA LYS A 471 11.08 -19.19 -9.77
C LYS A 471 11.11 -17.66 -9.81
N VAL A 472 10.92 -17.05 -8.64
CA VAL A 472 11.01 -15.59 -8.44
C VAL A 472 12.11 -15.33 -7.43
N ASP A 473 13.09 -14.51 -7.82
CA ASP A 473 14.10 -13.97 -6.90
C ASP A 473 13.91 -12.45 -6.79
N VAL A 474 14.02 -11.90 -5.59
CA VAL A 474 13.95 -10.46 -5.31
C VAL A 474 15.31 -10.00 -4.79
N PRO A 475 16.22 -9.56 -5.67
CA PRO A 475 17.57 -9.13 -5.28
C PRO A 475 17.62 -7.74 -4.64
N GLN A 476 16.68 -6.85 -4.89
CA GLN A 476 16.67 -5.49 -4.34
C GLN A 476 15.25 -4.99 -4.08
N VAL A 477 15.10 -4.20 -3.01
CA VAL A 477 13.84 -3.55 -2.60
C VAL A 477 14.08 -2.10 -2.23
N ARG A 478 13.09 -1.26 -2.44
CA ARG A 478 12.96 0.07 -1.84
C ARG A 478 11.50 0.33 -1.51
N ALA A 479 11.21 1.21 -0.56
CA ALA A 479 9.83 1.43 -0.13
C ALA A 479 9.61 2.83 0.41
N LEU A 480 8.40 3.32 0.25
CA LEU A 480 7.85 4.45 0.97
C LEU A 480 6.74 3.91 1.87
N SER A 481 6.91 4.04 3.18
CA SER A 481 6.04 3.38 4.14
C SER A 481 5.38 4.38 5.07
N ASP A 482 4.06 4.45 5.03
CA ASP A 482 3.27 5.17 6.00
C ASP A 482 3.13 4.32 7.28
N VAL A 483 3.54 4.89 8.40
CA VAL A 483 3.48 4.23 9.70
C VAL A 483 2.32 4.81 10.49
N PHE A 484 1.46 3.94 11.02
CA PHE A 484 0.28 4.33 11.79
C PHE A 484 0.30 3.71 13.18
N TYR A 485 -0.20 4.47 14.14
CA TYR A 485 -0.50 4.01 15.47
C TYR A 485 -1.94 4.37 15.81
N LYS A 486 -2.74 3.40 16.25
CA LYS A 486 -4.20 3.58 16.51
C LYS A 486 -4.94 4.29 15.37
N GLU A 487 -4.62 3.88 14.11
CA GLU A 487 -5.19 4.43 12.87
C GLU A 487 -4.81 5.89 12.55
N GLU A 488 -4.00 6.54 13.37
CA GLU A 488 -3.44 7.85 13.08
C GLU A 488 -2.04 7.74 12.49
N LYS A 489 -1.74 8.57 11.50
CA LYS A 489 -0.43 8.57 10.83
C LYS A 489 0.64 9.15 11.74
N LEU A 490 1.59 8.31 12.12
CA LEU A 490 2.77 8.67 12.90
C LEU A 490 3.81 9.40 12.06
N GLY A 491 4.07 8.86 10.89
CA GLY A 491 5.12 9.39 10.01
C GLY A 491 5.27 8.56 8.74
N VAL A 492 6.29 8.91 7.97
CA VAL A 492 6.67 8.22 6.74
C VAL A 492 8.10 7.72 6.88
N LEU A 493 8.30 6.43 6.76
CA LEU A 493 9.63 5.82 6.68
C LEU A 493 10.04 5.76 5.21
N VAL A 494 11.13 6.46 4.88
CA VAL A 494 11.59 6.63 3.51
C VAL A 494 12.80 5.73 3.26
N ILE A 495 12.62 4.70 2.44
CA ILE A 495 13.67 3.80 1.96
C ILE A 495 13.84 4.08 0.47
N ASP A 496 14.43 5.22 0.13
CA ASP A 496 14.58 5.71 -1.25
C ASP A 496 15.70 5.01 -2.03
N LYS A 497 16.68 4.48 -1.32
CA LYS A 497 17.79 3.75 -1.92
C LYS A 497 17.43 2.28 -2.06
N TRP A 498 17.88 1.66 -3.16
CA TRP A 498 17.76 0.22 -3.35
C TRP A 498 18.57 -0.52 -2.27
N GLN A 499 17.87 -1.30 -1.45
CA GLN A 499 18.45 -2.18 -0.45
C GLN A 499 18.64 -3.56 -1.06
N ASP A 500 19.79 -4.16 -0.83
CA ASP A 500 20.05 -5.53 -1.26
C ASP A 500 19.18 -6.48 -0.43
N ALA A 501 18.50 -7.39 -1.12
CA ALA A 501 17.58 -8.34 -0.53
C ALA A 501 17.96 -9.78 -0.92
N ASN A 502 17.62 -10.69 -0.05
CA ASN A 502 17.71 -12.13 -0.31
C ASN A 502 16.31 -12.72 -0.23
N SER A 503 15.93 -13.51 -1.22
CA SER A 503 14.62 -14.13 -1.25
C SER A 503 14.72 -15.65 -1.36
N THR A 504 13.85 -16.35 -0.65
CA THR A 504 13.76 -17.81 -0.66
C THR A 504 12.31 -18.26 -0.67
N ILE A 505 11.97 -19.23 -1.51
CA ILE A 505 10.64 -19.84 -1.48
C ILE A 505 10.60 -20.81 -0.31
N VAL A 506 9.63 -20.66 0.56
CA VAL A 506 9.38 -21.48 1.74
C VAL A 506 7.97 -22.05 1.69
N SER A 507 7.76 -23.19 2.33
CA SER A 507 6.39 -23.70 2.53
C SER A 507 5.87 -23.15 3.84
N ASP A 508 4.70 -22.56 3.81
CA ASP A 508 4.01 -22.06 5.00
C ASP A 508 3.41 -23.20 5.82
N GLU A 509 2.92 -22.91 7.01
CA GLU A 509 2.28 -23.87 7.92
C GLU A 509 1.09 -24.58 7.27
N ASP A 510 0.39 -23.93 6.35
CA ASP A 510 -0.74 -24.47 5.58
C ASP A 510 -0.30 -25.28 4.34
N GLY A 511 1.01 -25.42 4.09
CA GLY A 511 1.55 -26.12 2.92
C GLY A 511 1.53 -25.27 1.64
N SER A 512 1.06 -24.03 1.67
CA SER A 512 1.11 -23.09 0.55
C SER A 512 2.53 -22.56 0.33
N SER A 513 2.88 -22.22 -0.91
CA SER A 513 4.15 -21.57 -1.23
C SER A 513 4.14 -20.12 -0.78
N ALA A 514 5.21 -19.70 -0.12
CA ALA A 514 5.42 -18.33 0.27
C ALA A 514 6.85 -17.89 -0.08
N LEU A 515 7.04 -16.60 -0.34
CA LEU A 515 8.34 -16.00 -0.58
C LEU A 515 8.79 -15.26 0.68
N LEU A 516 9.88 -15.72 1.27
CA LEU A 516 10.55 -15.03 2.36
C LEU A 516 11.57 -14.07 1.74
N VAL A 517 11.40 -12.78 2.00
CA VAL A 517 12.32 -11.71 1.59
C VAL A 517 12.98 -11.12 2.82
N GLU A 518 14.31 -11.11 2.84
CA GLU A 518 15.12 -10.57 3.92
C GLU A 518 16.00 -9.43 3.38
N PHE A 519 15.98 -8.28 4.04
CA PHE A 519 16.81 -7.13 3.67
C PHE A 519 17.13 -6.26 4.89
N SER A 520 18.25 -5.54 4.83
CA SER A 520 18.64 -4.59 5.86
C SER A 520 18.22 -3.19 5.45
N ILE A 521 17.65 -2.46 6.40
CA ILE A 521 17.43 -1.02 6.31
C ILE A 521 18.57 -0.36 7.05
N GLU A 522 19.27 0.58 6.41
CA GLU A 522 20.36 1.34 7.02
C GLU A 522 19.99 2.82 7.00
N ASP A 523 19.91 3.42 8.19
CA ASP A 523 19.69 4.85 8.43
C ASP A 523 18.55 5.47 7.61
N ALA A 524 17.42 4.73 7.52
CA ALA A 524 16.25 5.23 6.79
C ALA A 524 15.58 6.36 7.57
N PRO A 525 15.39 7.55 6.97
CA PRO A 525 14.77 8.68 7.65
C PRO A 525 13.29 8.43 7.93
N LEU A 526 12.89 8.66 9.18
CA LEU A 526 11.50 8.66 9.60
C LEU A 526 10.98 10.10 9.65
N GLN A 527 10.25 10.49 8.63
CA GLN A 527 9.59 11.80 8.59
C GLN A 527 8.37 11.79 9.51
N VAL A 528 8.55 12.31 10.71
CA VAL A 528 7.48 12.36 11.71
C VAL A 528 6.45 13.42 11.29
N THR A 529 5.19 13.03 11.16
CA THR A 529 4.08 13.93 10.81
C THR A 529 3.27 14.37 12.02
N ASN A 530 3.38 13.62 13.12
CA ASN A 530 2.67 13.92 14.38
C ASN A 530 3.58 13.65 15.58
N ASP A 531 4.25 14.71 16.06
CA ASP A 531 5.15 14.63 17.22
C ASP A 531 4.42 14.21 18.52
N GLY A 532 3.15 14.58 18.65
CA GLY A 532 2.34 14.18 19.79
C GLY A 532 2.08 12.67 19.81
N LEU A 533 1.81 12.10 18.65
CA LEU A 533 1.60 10.66 18.48
C LEU A 533 2.90 9.88 18.68
N LEU A 534 4.03 10.41 18.19
CA LEU A 534 5.35 9.83 18.45
C LEU A 534 5.63 9.77 19.96
N ALA A 535 5.34 10.85 20.66
CA ALA A 535 5.49 10.92 22.11
C ALA A 535 4.60 9.89 22.82
N GLU A 536 3.35 9.70 22.36
CA GLU A 536 2.43 8.68 22.90
C GLU A 536 2.95 7.26 22.65
N VAL A 537 3.46 6.98 21.44
CA VAL A 537 4.08 5.69 21.09
C VAL A 537 5.26 5.41 22.01
N ILE A 538 6.16 6.38 22.18
CA ILE A 538 7.33 6.21 23.05
C ILE A 538 6.90 6.06 24.52
N GLN A 539 5.91 6.82 24.98
CA GLN A 539 5.36 6.67 26.31
C GLN A 539 4.77 5.27 26.51
N ALA A 540 4.02 4.76 25.54
CA ALA A 540 3.45 3.43 25.60
C ALA A 540 4.53 2.34 25.52
N LEU A 541 5.61 2.54 24.78
CA LEU A 541 6.78 1.64 24.77
C LEU A 541 7.50 1.61 26.12
N LEU A 542 7.64 2.77 26.76
CA LEU A 542 8.37 2.90 28.03
C LEU A 542 7.54 2.47 29.25
N PHE A 543 6.22 2.67 29.25
CA PHE A 543 5.35 2.49 30.41
C PHE A 543 4.21 1.51 30.18
N GLY A 544 3.96 1.09 28.93
CA GLY A 544 2.91 0.15 28.61
C GLY A 544 3.26 -1.27 29.05
N ASN A 545 2.25 -2.01 29.51
CA ASN A 545 2.38 -3.44 29.82
C ASN A 545 1.96 -4.33 28.64
N GLU A 546 1.46 -3.75 27.56
CA GLU A 546 0.96 -4.48 26.39
C GLU A 546 1.80 -4.13 25.15
N ALA A 547 1.99 -5.12 24.27
CA ALA A 547 2.69 -4.90 23.03
C ALA A 547 1.98 -3.83 22.17
N ILE A 548 2.73 -2.86 21.67
CA ILE A 548 2.22 -1.87 20.71
C ILE A 548 2.22 -2.52 19.34
N VAL A 549 1.12 -2.34 18.61
CA VAL A 549 1.03 -2.77 17.22
C VAL A 549 1.02 -1.54 16.32
N LEU A 550 2.07 -1.39 15.53
CA LEU A 550 2.14 -0.39 14.47
C LEU A 550 1.61 -1.01 13.19
N ARG A 551 0.74 -0.27 12.49
CA ARG A 551 0.32 -0.63 11.13
C ARG A 551 1.22 0.11 10.14
N VAL A 552 1.75 -0.64 9.19
CA VAL A 552 2.62 -0.11 8.15
C VAL A 552 1.91 -0.33 6.82
N ALA A 553 1.65 0.75 6.09
CA ALA A 553 1.16 0.71 4.73
C ALA A 553 2.26 1.26 3.81
N ALA A 554 2.80 0.39 2.98
CA ALA A 554 3.95 0.71 2.14
C ALA A 554 3.60 0.62 0.66
N THR A 555 4.22 1.48 -0.13
CA THR A 555 4.36 1.31 -1.57
C THR A 555 5.78 0.84 -1.83
N VAL A 556 5.88 -0.38 -2.35
CA VAL A 556 7.16 -1.08 -2.50
C VAL A 556 7.54 -1.18 -3.98
N ASP A 557 8.77 -0.82 -4.28
CA ASP A 557 9.39 -1.11 -5.55
C ASP A 557 10.36 -2.26 -5.37
N THR A 558 10.32 -3.22 -6.28
CA THR A 558 11.21 -4.39 -6.24
C THR A 558 11.92 -4.57 -7.56
N LYS A 559 13.16 -5.02 -7.51
CA LYS A 559 13.80 -5.65 -8.65
C LYS A 559 13.54 -7.13 -8.57
N VAL A 560 13.02 -7.67 -9.64
CA VAL A 560 12.64 -9.08 -9.74
C VAL A 560 13.52 -9.76 -10.78
N SER A 561 13.96 -10.96 -10.47
CA SER A 561 14.68 -11.84 -11.40
C SER A 561 13.86 -13.11 -11.61
N THR A 562 13.49 -13.38 -12.84
CA THR A 562 12.70 -14.55 -13.27
C THR A 562 13.34 -15.21 -14.46
N GLY A 563 12.72 -16.25 -14.99
CA GLY A 563 13.11 -16.89 -16.26
C GLY A 563 13.11 -15.91 -17.46
N LEU A 564 12.29 -14.86 -17.42
CA LEU A 564 12.22 -13.82 -18.47
C LEU A 564 13.32 -12.74 -18.36
N GLY A 565 14.12 -12.75 -17.30
CA GLY A 565 15.16 -11.77 -17.04
C GLY A 565 14.97 -10.98 -15.76
N ARG A 566 15.66 -9.84 -15.68
CA ARG A 566 15.58 -8.91 -14.55
C ARG A 566 14.86 -7.66 -14.96
N PHE A 567 13.90 -7.25 -14.16
CA PHE A 567 13.14 -6.02 -14.37
C PHE A 567 12.73 -5.45 -13.01
N ALA A 568 12.35 -4.17 -12.99
CA ALA A 568 11.79 -3.54 -11.80
C ALA A 568 10.26 -3.61 -11.87
N VAL A 569 9.63 -3.76 -10.73
CA VAL A 569 8.18 -3.61 -10.56
C VAL A 569 7.98 -2.53 -9.50
N HIS A 570 7.18 -1.52 -9.82
CA HIS A 570 6.95 -0.36 -8.97
C HIS A 570 5.54 -0.34 -8.43
N GLY A 571 5.37 0.34 -7.29
CA GLY A 571 4.05 0.65 -6.76
C GLY A 571 3.29 -0.56 -6.18
N ILE A 572 3.97 -1.63 -5.76
CA ILE A 572 3.33 -2.78 -5.14
C ILE A 572 2.81 -2.38 -3.76
N PRO A 573 1.50 -2.46 -3.51
CA PRO A 573 0.96 -2.17 -2.19
C PRO A 573 1.32 -3.30 -1.22
N ALA A 574 1.83 -2.92 -0.05
CA ALA A 574 2.12 -3.85 1.04
C ALA A 574 1.58 -3.28 2.34
N GLU A 575 0.83 -4.08 3.07
CA GLU A 575 0.31 -3.70 4.36
C GLU A 575 0.67 -4.76 5.40
N GLY A 576 1.12 -4.32 6.56
CA GLY A 576 1.53 -5.22 7.62
C GLY A 576 1.36 -4.61 9.00
N LYS A 577 1.38 -5.48 10.01
CA LYS A 577 1.32 -5.10 11.42
C LYS A 577 2.62 -5.50 12.09
N VAL A 578 3.29 -4.54 12.71
CA VAL A 578 4.54 -4.72 13.44
C VAL A 578 4.24 -4.69 14.93
N PRO A 579 4.25 -5.83 15.61
CA PRO A 579 4.16 -5.85 17.06
C PRO A 579 5.51 -5.40 17.65
N VAL A 580 5.51 -4.30 18.37
CA VAL A 580 6.66 -3.82 19.12
C VAL A 580 6.44 -4.21 20.58
N LYS A 581 7.32 -5.06 21.09
CA LYS A 581 7.22 -5.54 22.49
C LYS A 581 7.53 -4.41 23.45
N THR A 582 6.66 -4.19 24.41
CA THR A 582 6.90 -3.30 25.53
C THR A 582 7.47 -4.12 26.69
N SER A 583 8.58 -3.68 27.25
CA SER A 583 9.23 -4.43 28.34
C SER A 583 9.76 -3.53 29.47
N PHE A 584 9.36 -2.28 29.55
CA PHE A 584 9.96 -1.35 30.51
C PHE A 584 9.36 -1.35 31.91
N GLY A 585 8.12 -1.80 32.12
CA GLY A 585 7.43 -1.67 33.41
C GLY A 585 8.16 -2.30 34.61
N ASP A 586 8.76 -3.50 34.42
CA ASP A 586 9.54 -4.19 35.44
C ASP A 586 11.06 -3.91 35.35
N LEU A 587 11.51 -3.28 34.28
CA LEU A 587 12.92 -3.17 33.89
C LEU A 587 13.61 -1.89 34.40
N LEU A 588 12.85 -0.85 34.79
CA LEU A 588 13.42 0.36 35.39
C LEU A 588 14.23 0.07 36.64
N GLY A 589 13.90 -1.00 37.37
CA GLY A 589 14.69 -1.50 38.50
C GLY A 589 16.05 -2.12 38.12
N HIS A 590 16.24 -2.43 36.82
CA HIS A 590 17.47 -3.03 36.29
C HIS A 590 18.41 -2.00 35.63
N PHE A 591 17.93 -0.77 35.45
CA PHE A 591 18.76 0.37 35.01
C PHE A 591 19.67 0.81 36.18
N ASN A 592 20.73 0.12 36.45
CA ASN A 592 21.61 0.32 37.62
C ASN A 592 22.80 1.21 37.23
N PRO A 593 22.63 2.57 37.17
CA PRO A 593 23.71 3.44 36.79
C PRO A 593 24.80 3.50 37.85
N ARG A 594 26.04 3.38 37.44
CA ARG A 594 27.23 3.48 38.29
C ARG A 594 28.20 4.49 37.71
N VAL A 595 28.59 5.45 38.53
CA VAL A 595 29.63 6.42 38.20
C VAL A 595 31.00 5.76 38.33
N VAL A 596 31.83 5.88 37.32
CA VAL A 596 33.15 5.24 37.22
C VAL A 596 34.27 6.21 37.54
N SER A 597 34.19 7.42 37.04
CA SER A 597 35.22 8.45 37.23
C SER A 597 34.56 9.82 37.40
N LEU A 598 35.28 10.74 38.05
CA LEU A 598 34.81 12.12 38.26
C LEU A 598 35.96 13.10 38.06
N GLN A 599 35.80 13.95 37.01
CA GLN A 599 36.77 15.01 36.70
C GLN A 599 36.10 16.38 36.83
N LEU A 600 36.76 17.32 37.45
CA LEU A 600 36.27 18.69 37.61
C LEU A 600 36.55 19.54 36.37
N GLY A 601 35.51 20.06 35.72
CA GLY A 601 35.56 21.00 34.65
C GLY A 601 35.56 22.47 35.12
N ASP A 602 34.76 23.30 34.47
CA ASP A 602 34.66 24.73 34.80
C ASP A 602 33.87 24.98 36.10
N THR A 603 34.22 26.04 36.82
CA THR A 603 33.54 26.40 38.07
C THR A 603 33.27 27.91 38.11
N THR A 604 32.12 28.28 38.64
CA THR A 604 31.76 29.62 39.06
C THR A 604 31.64 29.69 40.57
N GLU A 605 31.24 30.81 41.15
CA GLU A 605 31.04 30.92 42.60
C GLU A 605 29.87 30.04 43.08
N SER A 606 28.87 29.74 42.23
CA SER A 606 27.65 29.01 42.57
C SER A 606 27.41 27.73 41.81
N SER A 607 28.24 27.45 40.80
CA SER A 607 28.10 26.26 39.94
C SER A 607 29.43 25.61 39.63
N MET A 608 29.39 24.30 39.30
CA MET A 608 30.52 23.53 38.82
C MET A 608 30.08 22.48 37.82
N VAL A 609 30.93 22.20 36.87
CA VAL A 609 30.75 21.14 35.87
C VAL A 609 31.68 19.99 36.22
N LEU A 610 31.15 18.79 36.20
CA LEU A 610 31.90 17.57 36.48
C LEU A 610 31.72 16.63 35.28
N SER A 611 32.75 16.29 34.60
CA SER A 611 32.74 15.26 33.55
C SER A 611 32.94 13.89 34.19
N THR A 612 32.06 12.95 33.83
CA THR A 612 32.03 11.62 34.44
C THR A 612 31.76 10.54 33.39
N GLN A 613 32.10 9.33 33.74
CA GLN A 613 31.73 8.14 32.98
C GLN A 613 30.72 7.32 33.78
N VAL A 614 29.68 6.87 33.11
CA VAL A 614 28.58 6.11 33.71
C VAL A 614 28.44 4.77 33.02
N ASN A 615 28.32 3.71 33.84
CA ASN A 615 27.93 2.39 33.36
C ASN A 615 26.46 2.18 33.68
N PHE A 616 25.70 1.70 32.72
CA PHE A 616 24.27 1.34 32.93
C PHE A 616 23.87 0.16 32.07
N THR A 617 22.78 -0.49 32.43
CA THR A 617 22.22 -1.61 31.67
C THR A 617 20.98 -1.16 30.91
N ASN A 618 20.98 -1.34 29.57
CA ASN A 618 19.78 -1.23 28.75
C ASN A 618 19.10 -2.60 28.71
N PRO A 619 17.95 -2.74 29.34
CA PRO A 619 17.28 -4.03 29.43
C PRO A 619 16.45 -4.41 28.21
N THR A 620 16.48 -3.60 27.16
CA THR A 620 15.74 -3.80 25.93
C THR A 620 16.58 -4.46 24.85
N ASP A 621 15.89 -5.03 23.85
CA ASP A 621 16.53 -5.57 22.64
C ASP A 621 16.83 -4.47 21.59
N TYR A 622 16.55 -3.20 21.91
CA TYR A 622 16.71 -2.08 21.00
C TYR A 622 17.99 -1.29 21.30
N SER A 623 18.65 -0.85 20.23
CA SER A 623 19.73 0.12 20.31
C SER A 623 19.28 1.50 19.85
N ALA A 624 19.95 2.55 20.31
CA ALA A 624 19.66 3.92 19.90
C ALA A 624 20.92 4.78 19.90
N THR A 625 21.03 5.67 18.93
CA THR A 625 21.97 6.78 18.93
C THR A 625 21.25 8.04 19.44
N VAL A 626 21.80 8.63 20.47
CA VAL A 626 21.28 9.85 21.09
C VAL A 626 22.34 10.95 20.97
N PRO A 627 22.19 11.87 20.01
CA PRO A 627 23.18 12.93 19.80
C PRO A 627 23.30 13.86 21.00
N PHE A 628 22.18 14.15 21.65
CA PHE A 628 22.13 15.00 22.83
C PHE A 628 20.97 14.63 23.75
N ALA A 629 21.23 14.53 25.05
CA ALA A 629 20.20 14.41 26.08
C ALA A 629 20.54 15.24 27.31
N ASP A 630 19.54 15.89 27.90
CA ASP A 630 19.63 16.70 29.12
C ASP A 630 18.59 16.26 30.14
N PHE A 631 19.02 15.96 31.35
CA PHE A 631 18.19 15.51 32.46
C PHE A 631 18.38 16.40 33.68
N LEU A 632 17.29 16.68 34.37
CA LEU A 632 17.34 17.36 35.68
C LEU A 632 17.65 16.35 36.79
N ILE A 633 18.49 16.75 37.72
CA ILE A 633 18.71 16.07 38.97
C ILE A 633 17.95 16.83 40.06
N LEU A 634 17.04 16.10 40.70
CA LEU A 634 16.25 16.64 41.80
C LEU A 634 16.66 15.97 43.12
N TYR A 635 16.64 16.79 44.14
CA TYR A 635 16.70 16.34 45.54
C TYR A 635 15.51 16.91 46.27
N ASN A 636 14.71 16.03 46.92
CA ASN A 636 13.44 16.43 47.55
C ASN A 636 12.58 17.34 46.62
N ASP A 637 12.37 16.88 45.35
CA ASP A 637 11.61 17.57 44.30
C ASP A 637 12.18 18.93 43.88
N THR A 638 13.34 19.34 44.35
CA THR A 638 14.02 20.60 43.95
C THR A 638 15.17 20.28 43.01
N ALA A 639 15.23 20.98 41.85
CA ALA A 639 16.30 20.81 40.88
C ALA A 639 17.60 21.41 41.38
N VAL A 640 18.67 20.59 41.39
CA VAL A 640 19.99 20.98 41.91
C VAL A 640 21.09 20.89 40.85
N ALA A 641 20.89 20.06 39.82
CA ALA A 641 21.88 19.87 38.77
C ALA A 641 21.24 19.42 37.45
N HIS A 642 22.01 19.47 36.36
CA HIS A 642 21.74 18.82 35.09
C HIS A 642 22.74 17.70 34.85
N ILE A 643 22.30 16.66 34.11
CA ILE A 643 23.17 15.70 33.43
C ILE A 643 22.96 15.86 31.96
N THR A 644 24.01 16.21 31.22
CA THR A 644 24.02 16.28 29.77
C THR A 644 24.89 15.17 29.21
N ALA A 645 24.43 14.61 28.12
CA ALA A 645 25.14 13.56 27.42
C ALA A 645 25.15 13.86 25.92
N HIS A 646 26.28 13.62 25.28
CA HIS A 646 26.51 13.87 23.86
C HIS A 646 26.92 12.59 23.15
N ASP A 647 26.42 12.37 21.94
CA ASP A 647 26.80 11.29 21.01
C ASP A 647 26.80 9.90 21.67
N ILE A 648 25.71 9.59 22.40
CA ILE A 648 25.61 8.33 23.13
C ILE A 648 25.08 7.24 22.19
N LEU A 649 25.83 6.15 22.09
CA LEU A 649 25.33 4.89 21.53
C LEU A 649 24.86 4.01 22.69
N VAL A 650 23.55 3.79 22.77
CA VAL A 650 22.92 2.87 23.73
C VAL A 650 22.74 1.52 23.06
N ALA A 651 23.49 0.52 23.48
CA ALA A 651 23.37 -0.86 23.02
C ALA A 651 22.49 -1.71 23.97
N PRO A 652 21.88 -2.81 23.50
CA PRO A 652 21.22 -3.78 24.39
C PRO A 652 22.20 -4.33 25.43
N GLY A 653 21.74 -4.52 26.67
CA GLY A 653 22.57 -5.01 27.76
C GLY A 653 23.46 -3.93 28.40
N ASN A 654 24.71 -4.29 28.74
CA ASN A 654 25.60 -3.43 29.52
C ASN A 654 26.29 -2.38 28.65
N ASN A 655 26.06 -1.09 28.96
CA ASN A 655 26.76 0.06 28.41
C ASN A 655 27.78 0.53 29.43
N THR A 656 29.05 0.64 29.03
CA THR A 656 30.16 0.96 29.93
C THR A 656 30.88 2.21 29.43
N ASN A 657 31.39 3.00 30.39
CA ASN A 657 32.19 4.22 30.14
C ASN A 657 31.46 5.27 29.28
N VAL A 658 30.16 5.38 29.43
CA VAL A 658 29.38 6.39 28.72
C VAL A 658 29.70 7.77 29.27
N PRO A 659 30.25 8.70 28.47
CA PRO A 659 30.62 10.02 28.95
C PRO A 659 29.35 10.85 29.18
N VAL A 660 29.29 11.54 30.33
CA VAL A 660 28.25 12.47 30.70
C VAL A 660 28.84 13.64 31.47
N ASP A 661 28.26 14.84 31.26
CA ASP A 661 28.64 16.01 32.01
C ASP A 661 27.55 16.32 33.05
N PHE A 662 27.98 16.47 34.27
CA PHE A 662 27.14 16.84 35.38
C PHE A 662 27.36 18.29 35.75
N SER A 663 26.34 19.13 35.52
CA SER A 663 26.38 20.56 35.79
C SER A 663 25.63 20.86 37.08
N TRP A 664 26.38 21.05 38.13
CA TRP A 664 25.88 21.48 39.45
C TRP A 664 25.59 22.96 39.43
N GLY A 665 24.36 23.39 39.62
CA GLY A 665 23.97 24.81 39.62
C GLY A 665 22.65 25.03 40.35
N PRO A 666 22.58 24.71 41.67
CA PRO A 666 21.32 24.77 42.40
C PRO A 666 20.73 26.20 42.49
N LEU A 667 21.58 27.21 42.55
CA LEU A 667 21.14 28.61 42.59
C LEU A 667 20.48 29.04 41.24
N GLU A 668 21.04 28.61 40.14
CA GLU A 668 20.57 28.94 38.81
C GLU A 668 19.27 28.20 38.46
N LEU A 669 19.11 26.97 38.93
CA LEU A 669 17.97 26.09 38.66
C LEU A 669 16.76 26.39 39.52
N SER A 670 16.94 26.61 40.80
CA SER A 670 15.85 26.70 41.79
C SER A 670 15.98 27.87 42.78
N GLY A 671 16.90 28.78 42.52
CA GLY A 671 17.12 29.93 43.41
C GLY A 671 17.55 29.56 44.85
N PRO A 672 17.14 30.29 45.87
CA PRO A 672 17.50 30.02 47.27
C PRO A 672 17.10 28.64 47.75
N ASP A 673 15.92 28.13 47.32
CA ASP A 673 15.47 26.77 47.70
C ASP A 673 16.39 25.69 47.11
N GLY A 674 16.89 25.92 45.88
CA GLY A 674 17.91 25.08 45.27
C GLY A 674 19.20 25.02 46.06
N VAL A 675 19.68 26.15 46.53
CA VAL A 675 20.89 26.23 47.37
C VAL A 675 20.72 25.44 48.66
N ASP A 676 19.59 25.56 49.31
CA ASP A 676 19.32 24.85 50.56
C ASP A 676 19.18 23.34 50.31
N ALA A 677 18.51 22.93 49.26
CA ALA A 677 18.40 21.53 48.82
C ALA A 677 19.78 20.97 48.45
N GLY A 678 20.55 21.70 47.65
CA GLY A 678 21.91 21.30 47.27
C GLY A 678 22.86 21.15 48.44
N ARG A 679 22.86 22.10 49.39
CA ARG A 679 23.65 21.98 50.64
C ARG A 679 23.24 20.79 51.48
N THR A 680 21.93 20.52 51.58
CA THR A 680 21.42 19.39 52.30
C THR A 680 21.88 18.08 51.67
N LEU A 681 21.81 17.99 50.32
CA LEU A 681 22.29 16.85 49.55
C LEU A 681 23.79 16.61 49.80
N LEU A 682 24.62 17.64 49.58
CA LEU A 682 26.08 17.55 49.79
C LEU A 682 26.41 17.20 51.24
N SER A 683 25.71 17.82 52.19
CA SER A 683 25.92 17.55 53.65
C SER A 683 25.56 16.12 53.99
N SER A 684 24.50 15.57 53.47
CA SER A 684 24.10 14.18 53.66
C SER A 684 25.09 13.22 53.01
N TYR A 685 25.54 13.56 51.81
CA TYR A 685 26.47 12.73 51.04
C TYR A 685 27.83 12.61 51.71
N ILE A 686 28.46 13.75 52.12
CA ILE A 686 29.77 13.72 52.81
C ILE A 686 29.65 13.12 54.20
N SER A 687 28.46 13.15 54.82
CA SER A 687 28.20 12.52 56.13
C SER A 687 27.95 10.99 55.99
N GLY A 688 28.07 10.38 54.82
CA GLY A 688 27.89 8.97 54.62
C GLY A 688 26.44 8.50 54.79
N SER A 689 25.46 9.39 54.71
CA SER A 689 24.05 9.02 54.79
C SER A 689 23.62 8.39 53.45
N ASN A 690 22.77 7.35 53.50
CA ASN A 690 22.14 6.83 52.29
C ASN A 690 21.25 7.92 51.66
N THR A 691 21.71 8.45 50.55
CA THR A 691 21.09 9.57 49.88
C THR A 691 20.63 9.15 48.47
N THR A 692 19.43 9.52 48.14
CA THR A 692 18.85 9.25 46.81
C THR A 692 18.63 10.57 46.08
N ILE A 693 18.82 10.54 44.77
CA ILE A 693 18.46 11.62 43.86
C ILE A 693 17.44 11.11 42.87
N THR A 694 16.68 12.01 42.28
CA THR A 694 15.75 11.69 41.23
C THR A 694 16.24 12.28 39.92
N ILE A 695 16.48 11.42 38.93
CA ILE A 695 16.78 11.82 37.56
C ILE A 695 15.44 12.03 36.87
N LYS A 696 15.19 13.22 36.38
CA LYS A 696 13.92 13.60 35.77
C LYS A 696 14.13 14.21 34.39
N PRO A 697 13.59 13.58 33.32
CA PRO A 697 13.50 14.22 32.03
C PRO A 697 12.61 15.46 32.08
N HIS A 698 12.82 16.39 31.17
CA HIS A 698 12.00 17.59 31.01
C HIS A 698 11.74 17.88 29.53
N LYS A 699 10.97 18.92 29.23
CA LYS A 699 10.58 19.26 27.85
C LYS A 699 11.76 19.36 26.87
N ASN A 700 12.91 19.82 27.34
CA ASN A 700 14.11 20.01 26.52
C ASN A 700 15.13 18.88 26.73
N THR A 701 14.72 17.75 27.30
CA THR A 701 15.62 16.59 27.44
C THR A 701 16.20 16.14 26.10
N ILE A 702 15.38 16.19 25.06
CA ILE A 702 15.79 15.99 23.67
C ILE A 702 15.34 17.21 22.89
N PRO A 703 16.18 18.22 22.71
CA PRO A 703 15.78 19.50 22.13
C PRO A 703 15.25 19.39 20.71
N SER A 704 15.74 18.44 19.93
CA SER A 704 15.28 18.16 18.57
C SER A 704 13.84 17.59 18.52
N LEU A 705 13.37 16.98 19.63
CA LEU A 705 12.03 16.40 19.76
C LEU A 705 11.38 16.84 21.09
N PRO A 706 10.94 18.09 21.25
CA PRO A 706 10.42 18.61 22.51
C PRO A 706 9.16 17.89 23.02
N GLN A 707 8.34 17.34 22.12
CA GLN A 707 7.17 16.55 22.50
C GLN A 707 7.58 15.22 23.13
N LEU A 708 8.65 14.61 22.63
CA LEU A 708 9.25 13.42 23.24
C LEU A 708 9.80 13.74 24.64
N GLY A 709 10.54 14.83 24.79
CA GLY A 709 11.00 15.31 26.09
C GLY A 709 9.85 15.53 27.08
N LYS A 710 8.75 16.10 26.61
CA LYS A 710 7.52 16.28 27.40
C LYS A 710 6.90 14.92 27.80
N ALA A 711 6.82 13.97 26.89
CA ALA A 711 6.30 12.62 27.22
C ALA A 711 7.18 11.90 28.25
N LEU A 712 8.50 12.01 28.08
CA LEU A 712 9.47 11.45 29.03
C LEU A 712 9.43 12.13 30.39
N SER A 713 8.95 13.38 30.50
CA SER A 713 8.92 14.14 31.78
C SER A 713 8.00 13.52 32.85
N ALA A 714 7.16 12.56 32.48
CA ALA A 714 6.43 11.72 33.42
C ALA A 714 7.31 10.69 34.18
N LEU A 715 8.51 10.41 33.62
CA LEU A 715 9.50 9.54 34.28
C LEU A 715 10.14 10.25 35.46
N ALA A 716 10.33 9.53 36.52
CA ALA A 716 11.18 9.94 37.66
C ALA A 716 11.93 8.69 38.13
N ILE A 717 13.23 8.66 37.88
CA ILE A 717 14.09 7.55 38.25
C ILE A 717 14.81 7.89 39.50
N THR A 718 14.46 7.25 40.62
CA THR A 718 15.16 7.43 41.91
C THR A 718 16.38 6.51 41.96
N VAL A 719 17.53 7.13 42.11
CA VAL A 719 18.83 6.44 42.11
C VAL A 719 19.54 6.72 43.42
N PRO A 720 20.08 5.71 44.13
CA PRO A 720 20.96 5.94 45.24
C PRO A 720 22.29 6.53 44.76
N ILE A 721 22.77 7.55 45.45
CA ILE A 721 24.13 8.07 45.19
C ILE A 721 25.10 7.06 45.74
N PRO A 722 26.08 6.58 44.93
CA PRO A 722 27.09 5.63 45.42
C PRO A 722 27.93 6.30 46.51
N PRO A 723 28.26 5.56 47.58
CA PRO A 723 29.08 6.09 48.64
C PRO A 723 30.48 6.43 48.12
N ILE A 724 31.13 7.42 48.79
CA ILE A 724 32.49 7.81 48.49
C ILE A 724 33.40 6.70 49.03
N SER A 725 34.00 5.90 48.18
CA SER A 725 34.89 4.83 48.57
C SER A 725 36.30 5.11 48.09
N PRO A 726 37.34 4.97 48.94
CA PRO A 726 38.73 5.00 48.51
C PRO A 726 39.02 3.87 47.54
N PRO A 727 39.90 4.07 46.53
CA PRO A 727 40.29 3.00 45.61
C PRO A 727 40.90 1.82 46.38
N GLY A 728 40.36 0.61 46.20
CA GLY A 728 40.83 -0.62 46.81
C GLY A 728 40.08 -1.07 48.07
N SER A 729 39.00 -0.40 48.45
CA SER A 729 38.12 -0.91 49.50
C SER A 729 37.35 -2.13 48.99
N PRO A 730 37.28 -3.26 49.73
CA PRO A 730 36.53 -4.42 49.30
C PRO A 730 35.03 -4.12 49.32
N ASP A 731 34.35 -4.46 48.23
CA ASP A 731 32.93 -4.19 47.92
C ASP A 731 31.89 -4.87 48.84
N ASN A 732 32.29 -5.49 49.97
CA ASN A 732 31.48 -6.52 50.64
C ASN A 732 31.17 -6.33 52.13
N ASN A 733 31.35 -5.15 52.71
CA ASN A 733 30.91 -4.94 54.09
C ASN A 733 29.96 -3.74 54.20
N ASP A 734 28.69 -4.03 54.43
CA ASP A 734 27.63 -3.06 54.68
C ASP A 734 27.84 -2.23 55.97
N ASP A 735 28.81 -2.58 56.81
CA ASP A 735 29.06 -1.94 58.09
C ASP A 735 30.17 -0.88 58.10
N GLU A 736 31.06 -0.82 57.08
CA GLU A 736 32.07 0.24 56.97
C GLU A 736 31.65 1.26 55.89
N LYS A 737 30.79 2.18 56.29
CA LYS A 737 30.42 3.29 55.39
C LYS A 737 31.60 4.21 55.19
N PRO A 738 32.01 4.50 53.95
CA PRO A 738 33.09 5.46 53.70
C PRO A 738 32.67 6.86 54.17
N HIS A 739 33.45 7.42 55.04
CA HIS A 739 33.24 8.76 55.57
C HIS A 739 34.29 9.72 54.94
N PHE A 740 33.92 11.01 54.81
CA PHE A 740 34.86 12.04 54.40
C PHE A 740 36.04 12.11 55.40
N ILE A 741 35.77 11.96 56.68
CA ILE A 741 36.78 11.81 57.75
C ILE A 741 36.98 10.31 57.99
N GLN A 742 38.18 9.80 57.64
CA GLN A 742 38.54 8.38 57.81
C GLN A 742 39.09 8.08 59.21
N ASP A 743 39.89 8.99 59.79
CA ASP A 743 40.59 8.81 61.06
C ASP A 743 40.82 10.19 61.69
N ALA A 744 40.93 10.22 63.01
CA ALA A 744 41.27 11.38 63.81
C ALA A 744 42.34 11.05 64.80
N THR A 745 43.24 12.00 65.05
CA THR A 745 44.23 11.86 66.13
C THR A 745 44.18 13.11 66.99
N PHE A 746 43.91 12.95 68.28
CA PHE A 746 43.91 14.03 69.27
C PHE A 746 45.21 14.03 70.04
N TYR A 747 45.88 15.19 70.18
CA TYR A 747 47.05 15.43 70.96
C TYR A 747 46.69 16.21 72.22
N LEU A 748 46.63 15.60 73.35
CA LEU A 748 46.15 16.17 74.61
C LEU A 748 47.08 17.29 75.12
N TRP A 749 48.40 17.10 75.04
CA TRP A 749 49.34 18.10 75.51
C TRP A 749 49.35 19.43 74.73
N SER A 750 49.19 19.35 73.41
CA SER A 750 49.11 20.54 72.54
C SER A 750 47.72 21.05 72.34
N SER A 751 46.68 20.38 72.88
CA SER A 751 45.25 20.68 72.54
C SER A 751 45.01 20.83 71.05
N THR A 752 45.50 19.89 70.25
CA THR A 752 45.29 19.91 68.77
C THR A 752 44.75 18.59 68.30
N ALA A 753 44.08 18.61 67.11
CA ALA A 753 43.65 17.40 66.41
C ALA A 753 44.12 17.42 64.99
N GLU A 754 44.36 16.25 64.43
CA GLU A 754 44.72 16.00 63.04
C GLU A 754 43.73 14.97 62.51
N PHE A 755 43.21 15.21 61.25
CA PHE A 755 42.21 14.32 60.62
C PHE A 755 42.79 13.77 59.32
N THR A 756 42.48 12.52 59.02
CA THR A 756 42.69 11.94 57.73
C THR A 756 41.42 12.11 56.93
N LEU A 757 41.48 12.89 55.84
CA LEU A 757 40.35 13.21 54.95
C LEU A 757 40.53 12.46 53.62
N PHE A 758 39.40 12.08 53.00
CA PHE A 758 39.37 11.49 51.68
C PHE A 758 38.66 12.44 50.71
N SER A 759 39.37 12.88 49.67
CA SER A 759 38.77 13.64 48.54
C SER A 759 38.52 12.72 47.36
N PRO A 760 37.30 12.65 46.85
CA PRO A 760 36.96 11.84 45.66
C PRO A 760 37.40 12.49 44.36
N LEU A 761 37.83 13.77 44.36
CA LEU A 761 38.30 14.46 43.16
C LEU A 761 39.65 13.87 42.75
N THR A 762 39.88 13.74 41.46
CA THR A 762 41.11 13.10 40.95
C THR A 762 42.26 14.06 40.64
N GLU A 763 41.93 15.31 40.29
CA GLU A 763 42.94 16.28 39.79
C GLU A 763 42.90 17.67 40.48
N THR A 764 42.02 17.86 41.44
CA THR A 764 41.80 19.19 42.04
C THR A 764 41.81 19.10 43.58
N ASP A 765 42.52 20.03 44.21
CA ASP A 765 42.49 20.20 45.63
C ASP A 765 41.16 20.80 46.11
N VAL A 766 40.66 20.35 47.23
CA VAL A 766 39.58 21.02 47.97
C VAL A 766 40.23 21.97 48.98
N LEU A 767 39.94 23.26 48.96
CA LEU A 767 40.35 24.21 49.95
C LEU A 767 39.31 24.30 51.05
N ILE A 768 39.66 23.94 52.24
CA ILE A 768 38.86 24.17 53.42
C ILE A 768 39.11 25.57 53.92
N THR A 769 38.06 26.42 53.87
CA THR A 769 38.18 27.85 54.18
C THR A 769 37.85 28.19 55.62
N SER A 770 36.98 27.38 56.25
CA SER A 770 36.63 27.51 57.67
C SER A 770 36.10 26.17 58.22
N ILE A 771 36.32 25.98 59.53
CA ILE A 771 35.74 24.83 60.24
C ILE A 771 35.20 25.35 61.58
N ASP A 772 33.91 25.03 61.87
CA ASP A 772 33.33 25.12 63.20
C ASP A 772 32.73 23.75 63.54
N ALA A 773 33.43 22.95 64.31
CA ALA A 773 33.12 21.57 64.57
C ALA A 773 33.05 21.30 66.10
N THR A 774 32.08 20.47 66.47
CA THR A 774 31.96 19.93 67.79
C THR A 774 31.99 18.42 67.78
N ALA A 775 32.89 17.84 68.62
CA ALA A 775 32.98 16.40 68.74
C ALA A 775 32.23 15.92 70.00
N PHE A 776 31.56 14.79 69.94
CA PHE A 776 30.72 14.21 70.99
C PHE A 776 31.18 12.79 71.32
N TYR A 777 31.03 12.45 72.56
CA TYR A 777 31.20 11.10 73.06
C TYR A 777 29.86 10.59 73.63
N GLU A 778 29.53 9.32 73.37
CA GLU A 778 28.30 8.68 73.86
C GLU A 778 27.04 9.47 73.55
N LYS A 779 26.96 10.00 72.32
CA LYS A 779 25.82 10.72 71.64
C LYS A 779 25.51 12.17 72.10
N ASN A 780 25.95 12.63 73.35
CA ASN A 780 25.54 13.95 73.81
C ASN A 780 26.63 14.74 74.58
N ASP A 781 27.69 14.11 74.96
CA ASP A 781 28.74 14.81 75.79
C ASP A 781 29.78 15.46 74.89
N PRO A 782 29.84 16.82 74.81
CA PRO A 782 30.83 17.46 73.99
C PRO A 782 32.26 17.26 74.58
N ILE A 783 33.14 16.70 73.78
CA ILE A 783 34.52 16.48 74.10
C ILE A 783 35.37 17.69 73.81
N GLY A 784 35.09 18.33 72.64
CA GLY A 784 35.86 19.48 72.25
C GLY A 784 35.26 20.18 71.10
N ARG A 785 35.70 21.40 70.86
CA ARG A 785 35.29 22.24 69.75
C ARG A 785 36.47 22.67 68.93
N ILE A 786 36.37 22.71 67.63
CA ILE A 786 37.33 23.19 66.70
C ILE A 786 36.75 24.40 66.01
N GLN A 787 37.38 25.56 66.10
CA GLN A 787 37.10 26.75 65.32
C GLN A 787 38.35 27.14 64.56
N ASN A 788 38.37 26.95 63.24
CA ASN A 788 39.50 27.28 62.41
C ASN A 788 39.05 28.12 61.24
N HIS A 789 39.71 29.24 61.03
CA HIS A 789 39.49 30.12 59.87
C HIS A 789 40.73 30.24 58.96
N ASP A 790 41.79 29.50 59.27
CA ASP A 790 42.97 29.41 58.42
C ASP A 790 42.76 28.38 57.32
N PRO A 791 42.77 28.79 56.07
CA PRO A 791 42.52 27.89 54.95
C PRO A 791 43.65 26.85 54.82
N PHE A 792 43.26 25.63 54.49
CA PHE A 792 44.17 24.55 54.12
C PHE A 792 43.66 23.69 52.97
N LYS A 793 44.56 23.06 52.25
CA LYS A 793 44.25 22.23 51.08
C LYS A 793 44.09 20.75 51.46
N VAL A 794 43.13 20.13 50.87
CA VAL A 794 42.90 18.70 50.86
C VAL A 794 43.15 18.21 49.45
N PRO A 795 44.28 17.60 49.16
CA PRO A 795 44.61 17.04 47.84
C PRO A 795 43.75 15.81 47.50
N PRO A 796 43.75 15.36 46.25
CA PRO A 796 43.05 14.13 45.84
C PRO A 796 43.46 12.90 46.65
N GLY A 797 42.49 12.06 46.92
CA GLY A 797 42.70 10.82 47.72
C GLY A 797 42.79 11.07 49.22
N LEU A 798 43.58 10.24 49.91
CA LEU A 798 43.77 10.34 51.37
C LEU A 798 44.83 11.38 51.69
N SER A 799 44.50 12.30 52.60
CA SER A 799 45.43 13.35 53.06
C SER A 799 45.19 13.67 54.52
N GLN A 800 46.22 14.19 55.15
CA GLN A 800 46.15 14.64 56.56
C GLN A 800 45.99 16.14 56.64
N THR A 801 45.15 16.60 57.57
CA THR A 801 44.99 18.02 57.86
C THR A 801 46.22 18.56 58.58
N PRO A 802 46.45 19.88 58.55
CA PRO A 802 47.31 20.50 59.58
C PRO A 802 46.75 20.18 60.98
N ARG A 803 47.62 20.35 62.00
CA ARG A 803 47.15 20.25 63.40
C ARG A 803 46.25 21.44 63.69
N LEU A 804 44.96 21.16 63.96
CA LEU A 804 43.97 22.16 64.24
C LEU A 804 43.84 22.35 65.78
N PRO A 805 43.70 23.57 66.24
CA PRO A 805 43.49 23.84 67.65
C PRO A 805 42.12 23.34 68.10
N VAL A 806 42.06 22.60 69.25
CA VAL A 806 40.84 22.08 69.84
C VAL A 806 40.65 22.69 71.20
N ASP A 807 39.49 23.32 71.42
CA ASP A 807 39.02 23.72 72.70
C ASP A 807 38.45 22.49 73.41
N LEU A 808 39.25 21.86 74.29
CA LEU A 808 38.87 20.67 74.99
C LEU A 808 38.07 20.98 76.25
N ASN A 809 36.93 20.37 76.42
CA ASN A 809 36.09 20.50 77.62
C ASN A 809 36.72 19.74 78.81
N ILE A 810 37.62 20.47 79.50
CA ILE A 810 38.47 19.89 80.56
C ILE A 810 37.71 19.50 81.86
N GLY A 811 36.47 19.95 81.99
CA GLY A 811 35.65 19.69 83.21
C GLY A 811 34.54 18.68 83.02
N GLY A 812 34.45 18.04 81.86
CA GLY A 812 33.35 17.15 81.49
C GLY A 812 33.76 15.65 81.39
N VAL A 813 32.69 14.81 81.24
CA VAL A 813 32.83 13.36 80.99
C VAL A 813 33.68 13.04 79.79
N GLY A 814 33.69 13.90 78.78
CA GLY A 814 34.50 13.77 77.58
C GLY A 814 36.04 13.82 77.83
N TYR A 815 36.54 14.62 78.72
CA TYR A 815 37.95 14.64 79.09
C TYR A 815 38.37 13.34 79.77
N ASP A 816 37.52 12.78 80.61
CA ASP A 816 37.78 11.51 81.23
C ASP A 816 37.77 10.34 80.21
N ALA A 817 36.89 10.39 79.19
CA ALA A 817 36.91 9.46 78.09
C ALA A 817 38.21 9.53 77.31
N LEU A 818 38.67 10.72 76.92
CA LEU A 818 39.94 10.96 76.22
C LEU A 818 41.12 10.47 77.02
N ARG A 819 41.09 10.69 78.32
CA ARG A 819 42.18 10.23 79.26
C ARG A 819 42.22 8.72 79.39
N LYS A 820 41.01 8.04 79.43
CA LYS A 820 40.91 6.58 79.50
C LYS A 820 41.33 5.93 78.17
N ALA A 821 41.13 6.63 77.06
CA ALA A 821 41.45 6.14 75.69
C ALA A 821 42.93 6.38 75.30
N LEU A 822 43.80 6.85 76.21
CA LEU A 822 45.23 7.03 75.92
C LEU A 822 45.86 5.74 75.42
N GLY A 823 46.33 5.75 74.13
CA GLY A 823 46.92 4.57 73.49
C GLY A 823 45.91 3.58 72.91
N GLN A 824 44.64 3.84 73.00
CA GLN A 824 43.54 3.09 72.39
C GLN A 824 42.76 3.95 71.37
N SER A 825 41.89 3.40 70.59
CA SER A 825 40.98 4.15 69.74
C SER A 825 39.68 4.45 70.50
N LEU A 826 39.11 5.65 70.29
CA LEU A 826 37.84 6.11 70.79
C LEU A 826 36.88 6.30 69.64
N GLU A 827 35.69 5.83 69.74
CA GLU A 827 34.68 6.17 68.74
C GLU A 827 33.96 7.44 69.19
N MET A 828 33.83 8.41 68.20
CA MET A 828 33.22 9.67 68.47
C MET A 828 32.33 10.11 67.36
N ASP A 829 31.32 10.89 67.71
CA ASP A 829 30.48 11.57 66.74
C ASP A 829 30.98 13.02 66.56
N ALA A 830 30.79 13.59 65.32
CA ALA A 830 31.18 14.98 65.06
C ALA A 830 30.09 15.68 64.24
N VAL A 831 29.84 16.94 64.58
CA VAL A 831 29.07 17.83 63.79
C VAL A 831 29.91 19.08 63.46
N ALA A 832 30.09 19.32 62.14
CA ALA A 832 30.95 20.38 61.66
C ALA A 832 30.25 21.20 60.60
N LYS A 833 30.35 22.49 60.69
CA LYS A 833 30.06 23.42 59.62
C LYS A 833 31.36 23.77 58.93
N VAL A 834 31.50 23.39 57.68
CA VAL A 834 32.75 23.48 56.93
C VAL A 834 32.55 24.36 55.69
N GLY A 835 33.34 25.42 55.61
CA GLY A 835 33.47 26.22 54.41
C GLY A 835 34.42 25.51 53.44
N VAL A 836 33.95 25.26 52.24
CA VAL A 836 34.68 24.57 51.18
C VAL A 836 34.80 25.46 49.95
N GLN A 837 35.93 25.41 49.29
CA GLN A 837 36.18 26.03 48.02
C GLN A 837 36.84 25.03 47.07
N ILE A 838 36.28 24.87 45.88
CA ILE A 838 36.80 23.99 44.82
C ILE A 838 36.98 24.86 43.59
N ARG A 839 38.22 25.24 43.27
CA ARG A 839 38.52 26.33 42.31
C ARG A 839 37.76 27.62 42.64
N ASN A 840 36.78 28.01 41.81
CA ASN A 840 35.96 29.21 42.00
C ASN A 840 34.66 28.94 42.78
N TYR A 841 34.24 27.67 42.88
CA TYR A 841 33.03 27.30 43.59
C TYR A 841 33.22 27.36 45.10
N VAL A 842 32.29 28.06 45.79
CA VAL A 842 32.34 28.25 47.26
C VAL A 842 31.00 27.86 47.87
N ASP A 843 31.06 27.03 48.90
CA ASP A 843 29.86 26.68 49.65
C ASP A 843 30.19 26.35 51.11
N VAL A 844 29.14 26.21 51.93
CA VAL A 844 29.22 25.82 53.31
C VAL A 844 28.41 24.56 53.55
N VAL A 845 29.09 23.50 53.93
CA VAL A 845 28.45 22.19 54.12
C VAL A 845 28.39 21.81 55.59
N LEU A 846 27.37 21.06 55.96
CA LEU A 846 27.17 20.54 57.31
C LEU A 846 27.59 19.05 57.35
N TYR A 847 28.69 18.76 57.93
CA TYR A 847 29.16 17.39 58.13
C TYR A 847 28.64 16.79 59.47
N ARG A 848 28.16 15.60 59.44
CA ARG A 848 27.70 14.81 60.61
C ARG A 848 28.33 13.42 60.55
N GLY A 849 29.49 13.27 61.12
CA GLY A 849 30.17 11.99 61.22
C GLY A 849 29.72 11.23 62.46
N LYS A 850 29.54 9.91 62.33
CA LYS A 850 29.23 8.99 63.42
C LYS A 850 30.28 7.89 63.49
N GLY A 851 30.65 7.49 64.69
CA GLY A 851 31.60 6.40 64.90
C GLY A 851 32.99 6.66 64.36
N ILE A 852 33.44 7.90 64.27
CA ILE A 852 34.81 8.25 63.85
C ILE A 852 35.83 7.65 64.83
N ALA A 853 36.73 6.81 64.30
CA ALA A 853 37.80 6.27 65.07
C ALA A 853 38.84 7.36 65.38
N ALA A 854 39.00 7.65 66.62
CA ALA A 854 39.96 8.66 67.09
C ALA A 854 41.06 8.08 67.98
N LYS A 855 42.28 8.34 67.65
CA LYS A 855 43.44 7.97 68.45
C LYS A 855 43.76 9.13 69.39
N VAL A 856 44.04 8.80 70.65
CA VAL A 856 44.44 9.80 71.66
C VAL A 856 45.90 9.64 71.95
N ARG A 857 46.67 10.72 71.81
CA ARG A 857 48.09 10.80 72.05
C ARG A 857 48.36 11.95 73.02
N ILE A 858 49.48 11.85 73.77
CA ILE A 858 49.95 12.86 74.74
C ILE A 858 50.68 13.98 74.00
#